data_7fedf463c58306591165bf08ce72e309
#
_entry.id   7fedf463c58306591165bf08ce72e309
#
_cell.length_a   1.000
_cell.length_b   1.000
_cell.length_c   1.000
_cell.angle_alpha   90.00
_cell.angle_beta   90.00
_cell.angle_gamma   90.00
#
_symmetry.space_group_name_H-M   'P 1'
#
loop_
_entity.id
_entity.type
_entity.pdbx_description
1 polymer ?
#
loop_
_entity_poly.entity_id
_entity_poly.type
_entity_poly.pdbx_seq_one_letter_code
_entity_poly.pdbx_strand_id
1 'polypeptide(L)'
;MFSIYNNGKPSPMGYSQTRENGLKISNFALFSSAADAVELCLFRDGKESRFAMSRTDDIWHVAIEGVELNDEYAFRITGKNDRTLANPQKLMLDPYAKAVTHKPDLSSSEVRSIFLLNDERDNAAVAPKGRIVDEHFDWSGDCKPSIPWAQTIVYELNVKGFSQLNSRIPENIRGTYAALAHPENIAYFKSLGITSLELLPVNFFIDEPHLQEKGLRNYWGYNPLAMFALEPSYATDQKQPLNEFKSMVKALHQAGIEVILDVVFNHTAESEKAFPTFCQRGIDDKTYYWQNEHGDYLNWTGCGNMLNLANDVTRKWVLDCLRYWVTECHVDGFRFDLATVLGRETPDFNPNAKLFAEMEQDEVLQKIKLIAEPWDIGHYGYQVGYFPAYFSQWNDRFRDDMCRFWLWQSGEVGAFAERFAGSSDIFKREERLPHGSLNFITAHDGFTLRDLVSYNHKHNEANGEENRDGRNENYSYNHGVEGSQLDLDDEWQSAVENNRVLSEKGLLGSLLLANGVPMLLAGDEFGNTQYGNNNAYCQDNEITWLKWDDFNQTLFDFTKQTIALRKKIQSLQQDTWWSDENVAWLNCGGSPMTLDDWHNRESKALQVMLDGRYLFLINAKTEPQSFYLPKGKWKKIAETENSVIQQCDVSGIAFEVLE
;
A
#
# COMPACT_ATOMS: atom_id res chain seq x y z
N MET A 1 41.22 8.62 -6.93
CA MET A 1 41.29 8.02 -8.30
C MET A 1 40.86 6.58 -8.17
N PHE A 2 39.97 6.12 -9.03
CA PHE A 2 39.51 4.73 -9.05
C PHE A 2 40.59 3.81 -9.65
N SER A 3 40.78 2.63 -9.09
CA SER A 3 41.67 1.59 -9.64
C SER A 3 41.10 0.20 -9.39
N ILE A 4 41.35 -0.72 -10.33
CA ILE A 4 40.98 -2.14 -10.12
C ILE A 4 41.86 -2.71 -9.00
N TYR A 5 41.19 -3.25 -7.94
CA TYR A 5 41.87 -3.96 -6.89
C TYR A 5 42.10 -5.45 -7.30
N ASN A 6 41.01 -6.10 -7.75
CA ASN A 6 41.05 -7.46 -8.33
C ASN A 6 39.76 -7.73 -9.12
N ASN A 7 39.55 -8.95 -9.55
CA ASN A 7 38.37 -9.37 -10.30
C ASN A 7 37.06 -9.26 -9.51
N GLY A 8 37.07 -9.03 -8.19
CA GLY A 8 35.90 -9.00 -7.35
C GLY A 8 35.31 -10.37 -7.02
N LYS A 9 34.11 -10.36 -6.46
CA LYS A 9 33.36 -11.55 -6.02
C LYS A 9 31.95 -11.53 -6.62
N PRO A 10 31.37 -12.69 -7.00
CA PRO A 10 30.02 -12.76 -7.55
C PRO A 10 28.92 -12.55 -6.51
N SER A 11 29.24 -12.41 -5.25
CA SER A 11 28.31 -12.19 -4.13
C SER A 11 28.95 -11.28 -3.07
N PRO A 12 28.12 -10.44 -2.39
CA PRO A 12 26.69 -10.18 -2.63
C PRO A 12 26.45 -9.45 -3.97
N MET A 13 25.21 -9.52 -4.47
CA MET A 13 24.79 -8.78 -5.65
C MET A 13 24.73 -7.28 -5.39
N GLY A 14 24.90 -6.49 -6.45
CA GLY A 14 24.97 -5.03 -6.39
C GLY A 14 26.28 -4.52 -5.81
N TYR A 15 26.25 -3.34 -5.22
CA TYR A 15 27.39 -2.71 -4.53
C TYR A 15 27.52 -3.24 -3.11
N SER A 16 28.75 -3.58 -2.74
CA SER A 16 29.12 -3.88 -1.34
C SER A 16 30.52 -3.37 -1.04
N GLN A 17 30.82 -3.08 0.23
CA GLN A 17 32.12 -2.58 0.66
C GLN A 17 32.70 -3.42 1.78
N THR A 18 33.98 -3.75 1.66
CA THR A 18 34.75 -4.47 2.68
C THR A 18 36.04 -3.72 2.99
N ARG A 19 36.70 -4.10 4.09
CA ARG A 19 38.05 -3.63 4.39
C ARG A 19 39.01 -4.79 4.27
N GLU A 20 40.00 -4.67 3.38
CA GLU A 20 41.09 -5.63 3.20
C GLU A 20 42.43 -4.91 3.33
N ASN A 21 43.31 -5.39 4.23
CA ASN A 21 44.62 -4.79 4.51
C ASN A 21 44.58 -3.29 4.87
N GLY A 22 43.47 -2.83 5.50
CA GLY A 22 43.26 -1.43 5.85
C GLY A 22 42.69 -0.55 4.74
N LEU A 23 42.56 -1.07 3.52
CA LEU A 23 41.96 -0.39 2.36
C LEU A 23 40.46 -0.66 2.31
N LYS A 24 39.70 0.34 1.87
CA LYS A 24 38.28 0.18 1.52
C LYS A 24 38.19 -0.37 0.10
N ILE A 25 37.62 -1.55 -0.02
CA ILE A 25 37.42 -2.24 -1.31
C ILE A 25 35.93 -2.31 -1.61
N SER A 26 35.55 -1.78 -2.76
CA SER A 26 34.17 -1.75 -3.25
C SER A 26 33.98 -2.82 -4.31
N ASN A 27 33.12 -3.79 -4.03
CA ASN A 27 32.77 -4.84 -4.96
C ASN A 27 31.45 -4.50 -5.65
N PHE A 28 31.39 -4.71 -6.96
CA PHE A 28 30.20 -4.56 -7.78
C PHE A 28 29.89 -5.90 -8.45
N ALA A 29 28.66 -6.38 -8.34
CA ALA A 29 28.22 -7.63 -8.92
C ALA A 29 26.87 -7.47 -9.62
N LEU A 30 26.77 -7.88 -10.87
CA LEU A 30 25.58 -7.77 -11.71
C LEU A 30 25.28 -9.10 -12.38
N PHE A 31 24.04 -9.57 -12.29
CA PHE A 31 23.58 -10.73 -13.07
C PHE A 31 23.26 -10.31 -14.51
N SER A 32 23.81 -11.03 -15.48
CA SER A 32 23.33 -11.07 -16.87
C SER A 32 23.83 -12.33 -17.57
N SER A 33 22.90 -13.22 -17.90
CA SER A 33 23.16 -14.42 -18.67
C SER A 33 23.35 -14.13 -20.16
N ALA A 34 22.79 -13.03 -20.61
CA ALA A 34 22.67 -12.62 -22.00
C ALA A 34 23.81 -11.71 -22.47
N ALA A 35 24.58 -11.11 -21.57
CA ALA A 35 25.69 -10.22 -21.91
C ALA A 35 26.90 -10.99 -22.44
N ASP A 36 27.56 -10.40 -23.47
CA ASP A 36 28.89 -10.83 -23.94
C ASP A 36 30.01 -10.12 -23.18
N ALA A 37 29.78 -8.88 -22.73
CA ALA A 37 30.67 -8.09 -21.89
C ALA A 37 29.89 -7.07 -21.06
N VAL A 38 30.40 -6.76 -19.87
CA VAL A 38 29.87 -5.73 -18.98
C VAL A 38 31.00 -4.83 -18.53
N GLU A 39 30.76 -3.52 -18.56
CA GLU A 39 31.64 -2.50 -17.99
C GLU A 39 30.93 -1.81 -16.81
N LEU A 40 31.61 -1.75 -15.68
CA LEU A 40 31.25 -0.84 -14.59
C LEU A 40 31.67 0.55 -14.96
N CYS A 41 30.75 1.50 -14.91
CA CYS A 41 30.99 2.93 -15.13
C CYS A 41 30.88 3.67 -13.78
N LEU A 42 31.98 4.24 -13.30
CA LEU A 42 32.05 5.03 -12.09
C LEU A 42 32.20 6.51 -12.45
N PHE A 43 31.45 7.35 -11.74
CA PHE A 43 31.42 8.80 -11.96
C PHE A 43 31.83 9.55 -10.71
N ARG A 44 32.73 10.50 -10.85
CA ARG A 44 33.11 11.49 -9.85
C ARG A 44 33.30 12.84 -10.51
N ASP A 45 32.69 13.89 -10.00
CA ASP A 45 32.72 15.24 -10.58
C ASP A 45 32.33 15.26 -12.08
N GLY A 46 31.34 14.44 -12.47
CA GLY A 46 30.86 14.33 -13.83
C GLY A 46 31.78 13.59 -14.81
N LYS A 47 32.90 13.01 -14.34
CA LYS A 47 33.84 12.26 -15.19
C LYS A 47 33.58 10.77 -15.07
N GLU A 48 33.36 10.09 -16.20
CA GLU A 48 33.20 8.65 -16.32
C GLU A 48 34.57 7.93 -16.32
N SER A 49 34.68 6.87 -15.54
CA SER A 49 35.77 5.88 -15.58
C SER A 49 35.17 4.49 -15.79
N ARG A 50 35.65 3.75 -16.78
CA ARG A 50 35.09 2.43 -17.15
C ARG A 50 36.03 1.32 -16.76
N PHE A 51 35.46 0.23 -16.24
CA PHE A 51 36.17 -0.95 -15.78
C PHE A 51 35.50 -2.19 -16.33
N ALA A 52 36.23 -2.99 -17.12
CA ALA A 52 35.74 -4.28 -17.58
C ALA A 52 35.53 -5.23 -16.39
N MET A 53 34.40 -5.89 -16.37
CA MET A 53 34.05 -6.84 -15.32
C MET A 53 34.44 -8.28 -15.73
N SER A 54 34.87 -9.07 -14.75
CA SER A 54 35.08 -10.50 -14.87
C SER A 54 33.76 -11.25 -14.70
N ARG A 55 33.63 -12.45 -15.26
CA ARG A 55 32.42 -13.26 -15.18
C ARG A 55 32.69 -14.58 -14.44
N THR A 56 31.80 -14.92 -13.51
CA THR A 56 31.69 -16.24 -12.89
C THR A 56 30.25 -16.71 -13.08
N ASP A 57 30.06 -17.79 -13.80
CA ASP A 57 28.74 -18.22 -14.30
C ASP A 57 28.06 -17.08 -15.06
N ASP A 58 26.89 -16.64 -14.59
CA ASP A 58 26.12 -15.50 -15.19
C ASP A 58 26.24 -14.22 -14.39
N ILE A 59 27.19 -14.14 -13.45
CA ILE A 59 27.40 -12.95 -12.62
C ILE A 59 28.69 -12.27 -13.04
N TRP A 60 28.57 -10.98 -13.38
CA TRP A 60 29.67 -10.08 -13.71
C TRP A 60 30.12 -9.34 -12.46
N HIS A 61 31.42 -9.26 -12.21
CA HIS A 61 31.92 -8.64 -10.98
C HIS A 61 33.31 -8.02 -11.14
N VAL A 62 33.57 -7.01 -10.33
CA VAL A 62 34.87 -6.32 -10.23
C VAL A 62 35.01 -5.65 -8.86
N ALA A 63 36.21 -5.65 -8.31
CA ALA A 63 36.53 -4.93 -7.09
C ALA A 63 37.38 -3.68 -7.38
N ILE A 64 36.95 -2.54 -6.87
CA ILE A 64 37.53 -1.23 -7.10
C ILE A 64 38.01 -0.62 -5.78
N GLU A 65 39.22 -0.04 -5.81
CA GLU A 65 39.75 0.83 -4.76
C GLU A 65 39.47 2.29 -5.07
N GLY A 66 39.31 3.10 -4.04
CA GLY A 66 39.14 4.55 -4.18
C GLY A 66 37.73 5.03 -4.40
N VAL A 67 36.72 4.16 -4.25
CA VAL A 67 35.29 4.54 -4.25
C VAL A 67 34.94 5.22 -2.93
N GLU A 68 34.22 6.33 -3.00
CA GLU A 68 33.82 7.16 -1.87
C GLU A 68 32.31 7.36 -1.84
N LEU A 69 31.78 7.89 -0.73
CA LEU A 69 30.38 8.28 -0.60
C LEU A 69 30.04 9.35 -1.64
N ASN A 70 28.84 9.25 -2.20
CA ASN A 70 28.30 10.08 -3.28
C ASN A 70 28.94 9.88 -4.66
N ASP A 71 29.89 8.95 -4.84
CA ASP A 71 30.23 8.52 -6.19
C ASP A 71 29.00 7.88 -6.84
N GLU A 72 28.88 8.06 -8.14
CA GLU A 72 27.78 7.50 -8.92
C GLU A 72 28.27 6.34 -9.77
N TYR A 73 27.38 5.37 -10.04
CA TYR A 73 27.73 4.22 -10.84
C TYR A 73 26.56 3.71 -11.68
N ALA A 74 26.89 3.05 -12.76
CA ALA A 74 25.97 2.33 -13.64
C ALA A 74 26.74 1.29 -14.45
N PHE A 75 26.05 0.53 -15.29
CA PHE A 75 26.64 -0.49 -16.13
C PHE A 75 26.42 -0.19 -17.62
N ARG A 76 27.40 -0.57 -18.45
CA ARG A 76 27.23 -0.66 -19.91
C ARG A 76 27.30 -2.12 -20.30
N ILE A 77 26.33 -2.56 -21.09
CA ILE A 77 26.14 -3.97 -21.44
C ILE A 77 26.34 -4.12 -22.95
N THR A 78 27.16 -5.08 -23.33
CA THR A 78 27.35 -5.48 -24.72
C THR A 78 26.82 -6.90 -24.89
N GLY A 79 25.99 -7.14 -25.90
CA GLY A 79 25.45 -8.44 -26.27
C GLY A 79 25.00 -8.41 -27.73
N LYS A 80 25.17 -9.55 -28.42
CA LYS A 80 24.82 -9.66 -29.84
C LYS A 80 23.77 -10.72 -30.13
N ASN A 81 23.14 -11.25 -29.11
CA ASN A 81 22.15 -12.32 -29.26
C ASN A 81 20.71 -11.78 -29.09
N ASP A 82 19.77 -12.61 -29.50
CA ASP A 82 18.33 -12.34 -29.37
C ASP A 82 17.78 -12.40 -27.91
N ARG A 83 18.67 -12.63 -26.95
CA ARG A 83 18.32 -12.69 -25.51
C ARG A 83 18.46 -11.36 -24.79
N THR A 84 19.28 -10.45 -25.31
CA THR A 84 19.45 -9.13 -24.70
C THR A 84 19.06 -8.02 -25.66
N LEU A 85 18.43 -7.00 -25.13
CA LEU A 85 18.19 -5.72 -25.80
C LEU A 85 19.29 -4.70 -25.47
N ALA A 86 20.52 -5.18 -25.17
CA ALA A 86 21.62 -4.35 -24.74
C ALA A 86 22.11 -3.41 -25.85
N ASN A 87 22.39 -2.17 -25.42
CA ASN A 87 23.10 -1.16 -26.23
C ASN A 87 24.22 -0.54 -25.39
N PRO A 88 25.51 -0.72 -25.73
CA PRO A 88 26.64 -0.21 -24.93
C PRO A 88 26.71 1.30 -24.84
N GLN A 89 25.92 2.04 -25.64
CA GLN A 89 25.77 3.49 -25.51
C GLN A 89 24.79 3.88 -24.38
N LYS A 90 24.07 2.91 -23.81
CA LYS A 90 23.09 3.15 -22.74
C LYS A 90 23.64 2.70 -21.40
N LEU A 91 23.59 3.59 -20.42
CA LEU A 91 23.81 3.24 -19.02
C LEU A 91 22.59 2.51 -18.46
N MET A 92 22.85 1.40 -17.80
CA MET A 92 21.84 0.64 -17.06
C MET A 92 22.03 0.83 -15.57
N LEU A 93 20.95 1.20 -14.87
CA LEU A 93 20.91 1.29 -13.43
C LEU A 93 21.08 -0.11 -12.83
N ASP A 94 21.76 -0.19 -11.69
CA ASP A 94 21.87 -1.44 -10.93
C ASP A 94 20.49 -1.80 -10.33
N PRO A 95 19.95 -3.00 -10.56
CA PRO A 95 18.74 -3.48 -9.90
C PRO A 95 18.81 -3.50 -8.36
N TYR A 96 20.02 -3.50 -7.80
CA TYR A 96 20.31 -3.46 -6.37
C TYR A 96 20.72 -2.05 -5.87
N ALA A 97 20.55 -1.01 -6.69
CA ALA A 97 20.91 0.35 -6.29
C ALA A 97 20.12 0.83 -5.08
N LYS A 98 20.80 1.26 -4.02
CA LYS A 98 20.21 1.73 -2.76
C LYS A 98 19.91 3.22 -2.71
N ALA A 99 20.39 3.95 -3.69
CA ALA A 99 19.99 5.33 -3.97
C ALA A 99 20.18 5.61 -5.45
N VAL A 100 19.38 6.52 -5.99
CA VAL A 100 19.40 6.94 -7.40
C VAL A 100 19.65 8.44 -7.48
N THR A 101 20.36 8.88 -8.50
CA THR A 101 20.81 10.28 -8.64
C THR A 101 19.68 11.26 -8.89
N HIS A 102 18.75 10.93 -9.79
CA HIS A 102 17.64 11.78 -10.22
C HIS A 102 16.60 10.99 -11.01
N LYS A 103 15.39 11.53 -11.14
CA LYS A 103 14.37 11.04 -12.07
C LYS A 103 14.69 11.46 -13.50
N PRO A 104 14.48 10.59 -14.51
CA PRO A 104 14.72 10.96 -15.92
C PRO A 104 13.67 11.98 -16.40
N ASP A 105 14.11 12.90 -17.27
CA ASP A 105 13.19 13.76 -18.02
C ASP A 105 12.61 12.96 -19.20
N LEU A 106 11.29 12.81 -19.21
CA LEU A 106 10.52 12.10 -20.23
C LEU A 106 9.44 13.00 -20.87
N SER A 107 9.51 14.31 -20.65
CA SER A 107 8.49 15.29 -20.95
C SER A 107 8.19 15.47 -22.45
N SER A 108 9.09 15.01 -23.33
CA SER A 108 8.84 15.02 -24.78
C SER A 108 9.39 13.78 -25.46
N SER A 109 8.87 13.44 -26.63
CA SER A 109 9.36 12.32 -27.44
C SER A 109 10.82 12.49 -27.86
N GLU A 110 11.27 13.72 -28.08
CA GLU A 110 12.66 14.03 -28.44
C GLU A 110 13.60 13.75 -27.28
N VAL A 111 13.27 14.22 -26.08
CA VAL A 111 14.10 14.03 -24.86
C VAL A 111 14.15 12.57 -24.49
N ARG A 112 13.01 11.88 -24.41
CA ARG A 112 12.97 10.47 -24.02
C ARG A 112 13.59 9.51 -25.03
N SER A 113 13.71 9.92 -26.33
CA SER A 113 14.30 9.06 -27.36
C SER A 113 15.73 8.62 -27.04
N ILE A 114 16.49 9.43 -26.29
CA ILE A 114 17.87 9.07 -25.89
C ILE A 114 17.94 7.83 -25.00
N PHE A 115 16.83 7.43 -24.36
CA PHE A 115 16.74 6.23 -23.53
C PHE A 115 16.31 4.99 -24.30
N LEU A 116 15.97 5.12 -25.59
CA LEU A 116 15.57 3.99 -26.42
C LEU A 116 16.79 3.16 -26.83
N LEU A 117 16.66 1.85 -26.82
CA LEU A 117 17.76 0.94 -27.15
C LEU A 117 18.20 1.00 -28.62
N ASN A 118 17.35 1.48 -29.52
CA ASN A 118 17.65 1.69 -30.92
C ASN A 118 18.26 3.07 -31.24
N ASP A 119 18.39 3.96 -30.25
CA ASP A 119 19.05 5.25 -30.39
C ASP A 119 20.55 5.09 -30.13
N GLU A 120 21.41 5.61 -31.01
CA GLU A 120 22.86 5.44 -30.94
C GLU A 120 23.58 6.48 -30.08
N ARG A 121 22.87 7.49 -29.57
CA ARG A 121 23.48 8.54 -28.72
C ARG A 121 23.83 7.96 -27.35
N ASP A 122 24.92 8.44 -26.77
CA ASP A 122 25.30 8.14 -25.40
C ASP A 122 24.34 8.86 -24.42
N ASN A 123 23.75 8.14 -23.49
CA ASN A 123 22.80 8.69 -22.50
C ASN A 123 23.46 9.06 -21.15
N ALA A 124 24.78 8.94 -21.00
CA ALA A 124 25.48 9.10 -19.71
C ALA A 124 25.23 10.44 -19.02
N ALA A 125 24.97 11.50 -19.79
CA ALA A 125 24.71 12.83 -19.24
C ALA A 125 23.32 12.96 -18.56
N VAL A 126 22.36 12.09 -18.92
CA VAL A 126 20.95 12.22 -18.51
C VAL A 126 20.38 10.95 -17.87
N ALA A 127 21.10 9.82 -17.94
CA ALA A 127 20.64 8.57 -17.36
C ALA A 127 20.69 8.60 -15.82
N PRO A 128 19.66 8.10 -15.14
CA PRO A 128 19.72 7.86 -13.70
C PRO A 128 20.83 6.84 -13.40
N LYS A 129 21.54 7.07 -12.30
CA LYS A 129 22.66 6.23 -11.85
C LYS A 129 22.47 5.83 -10.40
N GLY A 130 23.01 4.71 -10.00
CA GLY A 130 23.16 4.37 -8.58
C GLY A 130 24.11 5.35 -7.90
N ARG A 131 23.86 5.64 -6.63
CA ARG A 131 24.75 6.46 -5.78
C ARG A 131 25.25 5.64 -4.61
N ILE A 132 26.54 5.78 -4.30
CA ILE A 132 27.14 5.17 -3.12
C ILE A 132 26.68 5.92 -1.87
N VAL A 133 25.97 5.25 -0.98
CA VAL A 133 25.42 5.80 0.27
C VAL A 133 25.99 5.09 1.49
N ASP A 134 25.95 5.76 2.63
CA ASP A 134 26.25 5.14 3.92
C ASP A 134 24.97 4.46 4.45
N GLU A 135 25.04 3.15 4.65
CA GLU A 135 23.91 2.35 5.18
C GLU A 135 23.96 2.22 6.70
N HIS A 136 25.07 2.66 7.32
CA HIS A 136 25.22 2.56 8.77
C HIS A 136 24.19 3.42 9.49
N PHE A 137 23.49 2.84 10.45
CA PHE A 137 22.53 3.52 11.32
C PHE A 137 22.60 2.94 12.73
N ASP A 138 22.48 3.80 13.75
CA ASP A 138 22.45 3.37 15.14
C ASP A 138 21.03 2.89 15.53
N TRP A 139 20.84 1.58 15.49
CA TRP A 139 19.61 0.93 15.93
C TRP A 139 19.58 0.63 17.44
N SER A 140 20.55 1.10 18.24
CA SER A 140 20.56 0.85 19.68
C SER A 140 19.26 1.38 20.33
N GLY A 141 18.62 0.52 21.14
CA GLY A 141 17.33 0.82 21.77
C GLY A 141 16.10 0.70 20.87
N ASP A 142 16.26 0.29 19.61
CA ASP A 142 15.12 -0.10 18.77
C ASP A 142 14.55 -1.45 19.20
N CYS A 143 13.23 -1.58 19.17
CA CYS A 143 12.51 -2.82 19.44
C CYS A 143 11.24 -2.84 18.62
N LYS A 144 11.13 -3.81 17.69
CA LYS A 144 9.93 -3.99 16.89
C LYS A 144 8.70 -4.25 17.79
N PRO A 145 7.57 -3.58 17.54
CA PRO A 145 6.36 -3.73 18.37
C PRO A 145 5.78 -5.16 18.35
N SER A 146 5.87 -5.85 17.22
CA SER A 146 5.41 -7.24 17.03
C SER A 146 3.96 -7.46 17.47
N ILE A 147 3.05 -6.64 16.96
CA ILE A 147 1.63 -6.62 17.35
C ILE A 147 0.90 -7.83 16.77
N PRO A 148 0.16 -8.62 17.58
CA PRO A 148 -0.63 -9.72 17.07
C PRO A 148 -1.69 -9.26 16.04
N TRP A 149 -1.98 -10.09 15.03
CA TRP A 149 -2.95 -9.76 13.99
C TRP A 149 -4.31 -9.31 14.52
N ALA A 150 -4.87 -9.99 15.53
CA ALA A 150 -6.16 -9.62 16.14
C ALA A 150 -6.17 -8.21 16.78
N GLN A 151 -4.98 -7.68 17.13
CA GLN A 151 -4.81 -6.37 17.73
C GLN A 151 -4.34 -5.32 16.71
N THR A 152 -4.07 -5.73 15.48
CA THR A 152 -3.61 -4.86 14.40
C THR A 152 -4.76 -3.99 13.90
N ILE A 153 -4.48 -2.71 13.75
CA ILE A 153 -5.33 -1.70 13.09
C ILE A 153 -4.41 -0.96 12.13
N VAL A 154 -4.57 -1.23 10.85
CA VAL A 154 -3.75 -0.65 9.78
C VAL A 154 -4.25 0.75 9.45
N TYR A 155 -3.33 1.66 9.19
CA TYR A 155 -3.61 3.03 8.76
C TYR A 155 -2.81 3.32 7.50
N GLU A 156 -3.49 3.30 6.35
CA GLU A 156 -2.89 3.53 5.04
C GLU A 156 -2.69 5.02 4.79
N LEU A 157 -1.49 5.44 4.40
CA LEU A 157 -1.18 6.84 4.11
C LEU A 157 -0.10 7.03 3.05
N ASN A 158 -0.15 8.18 2.35
CA ASN A 158 0.96 8.69 1.55
C ASN A 158 1.85 9.58 2.43
N VAL A 159 3.17 9.36 2.39
CA VAL A 159 4.15 10.09 3.20
C VAL A 159 4.04 11.59 3.05
N LYS A 160 3.90 12.08 1.80
CA LYS A 160 3.80 13.50 1.51
C LYS A 160 2.44 14.07 1.88
N GLY A 161 1.39 13.47 1.36
CA GLY A 161 0.02 13.98 1.50
C GLY A 161 -0.46 14.06 2.94
N PHE A 162 0.01 13.15 3.80
CA PHE A 162 -0.40 13.12 5.20
C PHE A 162 -0.12 14.43 5.94
N SER A 163 1.06 15.01 5.77
CA SER A 163 1.47 16.17 6.58
C SER A 163 1.69 17.47 5.80
N GLN A 164 1.54 17.46 4.48
CA GLN A 164 1.89 18.61 3.63
C GLN A 164 1.13 19.89 4.01
N LEU A 165 -0.14 19.78 4.37
CA LEU A 165 -0.97 20.90 4.81
C LEU A 165 -1.12 21.01 6.33
N ASN A 166 -0.42 20.18 7.12
CA ASN A 166 -0.52 20.23 8.58
C ASN A 166 0.26 21.42 9.15
N SER A 167 -0.44 22.49 9.52
CA SER A 167 0.15 23.71 10.07
C SER A 167 0.83 23.53 11.45
N ARG A 168 0.55 22.43 12.16
CA ARG A 168 1.18 22.06 13.44
C ARG A 168 2.59 21.50 13.27
N ILE A 169 2.95 21.10 12.04
CA ILE A 169 4.27 20.57 11.68
C ILE A 169 5.12 21.70 11.10
N PRO A 170 6.41 21.84 11.49
CA PRO A 170 7.32 22.79 10.88
C PRO A 170 7.36 22.66 9.35
N GLU A 171 7.25 23.79 8.64
CA GLU A 171 7.10 23.81 7.18
C GLU A 171 8.22 23.06 6.45
N ASN A 172 9.45 23.17 6.94
CA ASN A 172 10.64 22.58 6.31
C ASN A 172 10.71 21.05 6.40
N ILE A 173 9.82 20.40 7.18
CA ILE A 173 9.73 18.93 7.27
C ILE A 173 8.40 18.38 6.81
N ARG A 174 7.42 19.22 6.42
CA ARG A 174 6.13 18.74 5.93
C ARG A 174 6.30 17.88 4.69
N GLY A 175 5.52 16.83 4.58
CA GLY A 175 5.56 15.89 3.45
C GLY A 175 6.76 14.95 3.45
N THR A 176 7.47 14.81 4.57
CA THR A 176 8.68 13.97 4.65
C THR A 176 8.59 12.89 5.73
N TYR A 177 9.54 11.95 5.73
CA TYR A 177 9.69 10.94 6.78
C TYR A 177 9.87 11.59 8.16
N ALA A 178 10.60 12.70 8.24
CA ALA A 178 10.76 13.44 9.49
C ALA A 178 9.44 13.98 10.05
N ALA A 179 8.49 14.34 9.18
CA ALA A 179 7.16 14.75 9.62
C ALA A 179 6.38 13.59 10.25
N LEU A 180 6.45 12.38 9.70
CA LEU A 180 5.80 11.20 10.31
C LEU A 180 6.39 10.87 11.69
N ALA A 181 7.69 11.10 11.86
CA ALA A 181 8.38 10.93 13.14
C ALA A 181 8.17 12.10 14.12
N HIS A 182 7.52 13.19 13.69
CA HIS A 182 7.34 14.36 14.54
C HIS A 182 6.41 14.05 15.73
N PRO A 183 6.71 14.53 16.95
CA PRO A 183 5.93 14.23 18.15
C PRO A 183 4.42 14.50 18.01
N GLU A 184 4.00 15.55 17.31
CA GLU A 184 2.59 15.85 17.05
C GLU A 184 1.90 14.75 16.26
N ASN A 185 2.52 14.24 15.17
CA ASN A 185 1.95 13.17 14.37
C ASN A 185 1.96 11.84 15.12
N ILE A 186 3.03 11.53 15.86
CA ILE A 186 3.07 10.36 16.75
C ILE A 186 1.95 10.44 17.82
N ALA A 187 1.76 11.61 18.43
CA ALA A 187 0.68 11.81 19.39
C ALA A 187 -0.70 11.63 18.75
N TYR A 188 -0.87 12.10 17.52
CA TYR A 188 -2.10 11.89 16.74
C TYR A 188 -2.36 10.39 16.52
N PHE A 189 -1.41 9.64 15.97
CA PHE A 189 -1.53 8.19 15.74
C PHE A 189 -1.87 7.44 17.03
N LYS A 190 -1.19 7.74 18.12
CA LYS A 190 -1.47 7.15 19.43
C LYS A 190 -2.84 7.53 19.96
N SER A 191 -3.27 8.77 19.78
CA SER A 191 -4.59 9.23 20.23
C SER A 191 -5.72 8.58 19.46
N LEU A 192 -5.56 8.37 18.17
CA LEU A 192 -6.50 7.63 17.32
C LEU A 192 -6.54 6.15 17.71
N GLY A 193 -5.39 5.59 18.08
CA GLY A 193 -5.27 4.22 18.57
C GLY A 193 -4.91 3.20 17.51
N ILE A 194 -4.43 3.64 16.34
CA ILE A 194 -3.89 2.76 15.29
C ILE A 194 -2.63 2.06 15.79
N THR A 195 -2.25 0.98 15.14
CA THR A 195 -1.11 0.16 15.55
C THR A 195 -0.04 -0.01 14.48
N SER A 196 -0.41 0.17 13.24
CA SER A 196 0.49 -0.06 12.11
C SER A 196 0.24 0.98 11.04
N LEU A 197 1.29 1.65 10.56
CA LEU A 197 1.23 2.52 9.38
C LEU A 197 1.55 1.70 8.14
N GLU A 198 0.67 1.70 7.16
CA GLU A 198 0.94 1.21 5.82
C GLU A 198 1.26 2.40 4.93
N LEU A 199 2.51 2.48 4.48
CA LEU A 199 2.99 3.58 3.64
C LEU A 199 2.83 3.22 2.18
N LEU A 200 2.13 4.05 1.40
CA LEU A 200 2.14 3.96 -0.06
C LEU A 200 3.59 3.91 -0.56
N PRO A 201 3.86 3.45 -1.79
CA PRO A 201 5.20 3.12 -2.22
C PRO A 201 6.24 4.20 -1.90
N VAL A 202 7.24 3.81 -1.12
CA VAL A 202 8.38 4.66 -0.76
C VAL A 202 9.62 4.36 -1.59
N ASN A 203 9.56 3.35 -2.46
CA ASN A 203 10.63 3.01 -3.38
C ASN A 203 10.80 4.11 -4.42
N PHE A 204 12.00 4.23 -4.98
CA PHE A 204 12.27 5.21 -6.04
C PHE A 204 11.43 4.90 -7.27
N PHE A 205 10.52 5.81 -7.60
CA PHE A 205 9.62 5.75 -8.74
C PHE A 205 9.85 6.93 -9.70
N ILE A 206 9.33 6.82 -10.92
CA ILE A 206 9.41 7.89 -11.91
C ILE A 206 8.01 8.33 -12.36
N ASP A 207 7.94 9.57 -12.84
CA ASP A 207 6.72 10.09 -13.44
C ASP A 207 6.58 9.56 -14.87
N GLU A 208 5.42 9.07 -15.24
CA GLU A 208 5.12 8.57 -16.56
C GLU A 208 5.24 9.68 -17.61
N PRO A 209 5.65 9.35 -18.86
CA PRO A 209 5.79 10.36 -19.92
C PRO A 209 4.54 11.21 -20.13
N HIS A 210 3.35 10.58 -20.13
CA HIS A 210 2.09 11.29 -20.35
C HIS A 210 1.74 12.26 -19.20
N LEU A 211 2.20 11.99 -17.97
CA LEU A 211 2.06 12.90 -16.85
C LEU A 211 3.01 14.10 -17.00
N GLN A 212 4.29 13.83 -17.29
CA GLN A 212 5.27 14.89 -17.51
C GLN A 212 4.87 15.83 -18.67
N GLU A 213 4.33 15.29 -19.78
CA GLU A 213 3.79 16.08 -20.90
C GLU A 213 2.64 17.00 -20.49
N LYS A 214 1.86 16.61 -19.49
CA LYS A 214 0.74 17.40 -18.93
C LYS A 214 1.16 18.31 -17.76
N GLY A 215 2.42 18.23 -17.30
CA GLY A 215 2.89 18.92 -16.09
C GLY A 215 2.36 18.32 -14.79
N LEU A 216 1.87 17.08 -14.83
CA LEU A 216 1.45 16.28 -13.68
C LEU A 216 2.61 15.42 -13.17
N ARG A 217 2.44 14.81 -11.99
CA ARG A 217 3.40 13.91 -11.37
C ARG A 217 2.72 12.69 -10.82
N ASN A 218 3.41 11.55 -10.83
CA ASN A 218 2.96 10.37 -10.10
C ASN A 218 3.02 10.68 -8.59
N TYR A 219 1.87 10.59 -7.92
CA TYR A 219 1.75 10.87 -6.50
C TYR A 219 1.69 9.60 -5.65
N TRP A 220 1.08 8.53 -6.17
CA TRP A 220 0.97 7.28 -5.40
C TRP A 220 2.28 6.50 -5.32
N GLY A 221 3.11 6.53 -6.37
CA GLY A 221 4.39 5.82 -6.40
C GLY A 221 4.37 4.45 -7.09
N TYR A 222 3.26 4.02 -7.69
CA TYR A 222 3.15 2.70 -8.36
C TYR A 222 3.79 2.67 -9.75
N ASN A 223 4.92 3.35 -9.93
CA ASN A 223 5.75 3.28 -11.14
C ASN A 223 7.24 3.14 -10.77
N PRO A 224 7.62 2.02 -10.10
CA PRO A 224 8.92 1.87 -9.47
C PRO A 224 10.02 1.60 -10.48
N LEU A 225 11.18 2.21 -10.24
CA LEU A 225 12.40 1.99 -11.00
C LEU A 225 13.49 1.29 -10.19
N ALA A 226 13.63 1.60 -8.90
CA ALA A 226 14.65 1.02 -8.05
C ALA A 226 14.07 0.58 -6.69
N MET A 227 13.92 -0.73 -6.52
CA MET A 227 13.19 -1.31 -5.38
C MET A 227 13.96 -1.26 -4.05
N PHE A 228 15.29 -1.12 -4.09
CA PHE A 228 16.14 -0.97 -2.90
C PHE A 228 16.35 0.49 -2.49
N ALA A 229 16.00 1.44 -3.35
CA ALA A 229 16.21 2.86 -3.12
C ALA A 229 14.92 3.54 -2.65
N LEU A 230 15.06 4.53 -1.77
CA LEU A 230 13.96 5.38 -1.33
C LEU A 230 13.68 6.51 -2.33
N GLU A 231 12.42 6.94 -2.37
CA GLU A 231 12.02 8.16 -3.06
C GLU A 231 12.59 9.39 -2.32
N PRO A 232 13.50 10.15 -2.96
CA PRO A 232 14.21 11.22 -2.26
C PRO A 232 13.33 12.43 -1.94
N SER A 233 12.21 12.64 -2.66
CA SER A 233 11.30 13.76 -2.38
C SER A 233 10.56 13.63 -1.05
N TYR A 234 10.58 12.46 -0.44
CA TYR A 234 10.01 12.22 0.89
C TYR A 234 11.02 12.46 2.03
N ALA A 235 12.18 13.04 1.75
CA ALA A 235 13.17 13.36 2.76
C ALA A 235 13.56 14.83 2.74
N THR A 236 13.91 15.38 3.91
CA THR A 236 14.44 16.74 4.05
C THR A 236 15.81 16.89 3.38
N ASP A 237 16.67 15.87 3.50
CA ASP A 237 17.90 15.74 2.72
C ASP A 237 17.72 14.69 1.62
N GLN A 238 17.39 15.14 0.42
CA GLN A 238 17.16 14.27 -0.74
C GLN A 238 18.39 13.45 -1.16
N LYS A 239 19.58 13.80 -0.67
CA LYS A 239 20.80 13.02 -0.93
C LYS A 239 20.99 11.86 0.03
N GLN A 240 20.35 11.90 1.19
CA GLN A 240 20.48 10.90 2.26
C GLN A 240 19.11 10.48 2.85
N PRO A 241 18.12 10.08 2.03
CA PRO A 241 16.78 9.74 2.51
C PRO A 241 16.79 8.55 3.48
N LEU A 242 17.77 7.65 3.37
CA LEU A 242 17.84 6.41 4.14
C LEU A 242 17.94 6.65 5.64
N ASN A 243 18.74 7.62 6.08
CA ASN A 243 18.89 7.92 7.50
C ASN A 243 17.62 8.53 8.09
N GLU A 244 16.93 9.37 7.34
CA GLU A 244 15.67 9.96 7.79
C GLU A 244 14.57 8.91 7.89
N PHE A 245 14.48 8.01 6.89
CA PHE A 245 13.56 6.87 6.91
C PHE A 245 13.82 5.96 8.12
N LYS A 246 15.07 5.54 8.35
CA LYS A 246 15.44 4.70 9.50
C LYS A 246 15.12 5.40 10.82
N SER A 247 15.31 6.72 10.90
CA SER A 247 14.96 7.51 12.09
C SER A 247 13.46 7.53 12.32
N MET A 248 12.65 7.63 11.26
CA MET A 248 11.19 7.54 11.32
C MET A 248 10.76 6.17 11.85
N VAL A 249 11.25 5.08 11.28
CA VAL A 249 10.92 3.71 11.73
C VAL A 249 11.24 3.55 13.22
N LYS A 250 12.44 3.94 13.64
CA LYS A 250 12.86 3.87 15.06
C LYS A 250 11.94 4.68 15.98
N ALA A 251 11.51 5.88 15.57
CA ALA A 251 10.62 6.72 16.37
C ALA A 251 9.21 6.12 16.48
N LEU A 252 8.69 5.53 15.39
CA LEU A 252 7.40 4.83 15.39
C LEU A 252 7.44 3.56 16.25
N HIS A 253 8.50 2.76 16.19
CA HIS A 253 8.70 1.61 17.09
C HIS A 253 8.71 2.01 18.56
N GLN A 254 9.41 3.10 18.91
CA GLN A 254 9.40 3.65 20.28
C GLN A 254 7.99 4.09 20.73
N ALA A 255 7.14 4.45 19.79
CA ALA A 255 5.74 4.77 20.05
C ALA A 255 4.81 3.53 20.09
N GLY A 256 5.32 2.33 19.78
CA GLY A 256 4.57 1.09 19.67
C GLY A 256 3.79 0.95 18.38
N ILE A 257 4.28 1.54 17.29
CA ILE A 257 3.63 1.56 15.97
C ILE A 257 4.53 0.82 14.98
N GLU A 258 3.96 -0.16 14.28
CA GLU A 258 4.62 -0.90 13.19
C GLU A 258 4.64 -0.09 11.89
N VAL A 259 5.61 -0.39 11.02
CA VAL A 259 5.73 0.19 9.68
C VAL A 259 5.62 -0.91 8.63
N ILE A 260 4.61 -0.83 7.77
CA ILE A 260 4.34 -1.72 6.65
C ILE A 260 4.61 -0.93 5.37
N LEU A 261 5.34 -1.51 4.42
CA LEU A 261 5.58 -0.88 3.12
C LEU A 261 4.68 -1.49 2.05
N ASP A 262 4.04 -0.63 1.29
CA ASP A 262 3.43 -1.03 0.02
C ASP A 262 4.53 -1.18 -1.04
N VAL A 263 4.63 -2.38 -1.61
CA VAL A 263 5.70 -2.75 -2.54
C VAL A 263 5.17 -3.28 -3.86
N VAL A 264 5.81 -2.84 -4.92
CA VAL A 264 5.38 -3.13 -6.30
C VAL A 264 6.37 -4.10 -6.95
N PHE A 265 6.12 -5.40 -6.85
CA PHE A 265 6.92 -6.46 -7.48
C PHE A 265 6.19 -7.14 -8.64
N ASN A 266 5.14 -6.53 -9.14
CA ASN A 266 4.38 -7.05 -10.28
C ASN A 266 4.87 -6.48 -11.62
N HIS A 267 5.37 -5.24 -11.66
CA HIS A 267 5.89 -4.56 -12.85
C HIS A 267 7.02 -3.58 -12.51
N THR A 268 7.59 -2.96 -13.53
CA THR A 268 8.57 -1.86 -13.40
C THR A 268 8.20 -0.69 -14.29
N ALA A 269 8.78 0.47 -14.00
CA ALA A 269 8.61 1.70 -14.76
C ALA A 269 9.13 1.63 -16.22
N GLU A 270 9.78 0.55 -16.62
CA GLU A 270 10.23 0.36 -18.00
C GLU A 270 9.08 0.11 -18.98
N SER A 271 7.85 -0.20 -18.50
CA SER A 271 6.64 -0.35 -19.30
C SER A 271 6.82 -1.28 -20.53
N GLU A 272 6.28 -0.96 -21.69
CA GLU A 272 6.37 -1.75 -22.92
C GLU A 272 7.78 -1.72 -23.54
N LYS A 273 8.09 -2.69 -24.41
CA LYS A 273 9.40 -2.78 -25.10
C LYS A 273 9.81 -1.53 -25.90
N ALA A 274 8.83 -0.80 -26.40
CA ALA A 274 9.06 0.45 -27.14
C ALA A 274 9.36 1.66 -26.24
N PHE A 275 9.24 1.49 -24.92
CA PHE A 275 9.48 2.56 -23.93
C PHE A 275 10.97 2.73 -23.61
N PRO A 276 11.35 3.83 -22.94
CA PRO A 276 12.66 4.05 -22.37
C PRO A 276 13.18 2.88 -21.55
N THR A 277 14.47 2.60 -21.66
CA THR A 277 15.15 1.53 -20.95
C THR A 277 16.12 2.12 -19.93
N PHE A 278 16.05 1.61 -18.70
CA PHE A 278 16.84 2.14 -17.59
C PHE A 278 17.58 1.08 -16.81
N CYS A 279 17.06 -0.15 -16.72
CA CYS A 279 17.52 -1.17 -15.79
C CYS A 279 17.38 -2.59 -16.40
N GLN A 280 16.45 -3.38 -15.87
CA GLN A 280 16.29 -4.83 -16.11
C GLN A 280 16.21 -5.19 -17.60
N ARG A 281 15.48 -4.43 -18.40
CA ARG A 281 15.33 -4.67 -19.84
C ARG A 281 16.65 -4.67 -20.58
N GLY A 282 17.52 -3.71 -20.30
CA GLY A 282 18.82 -3.58 -20.94
C GLY A 282 19.87 -4.54 -20.39
N ILE A 283 19.62 -5.16 -19.22
CA ILE A 283 20.52 -6.08 -18.54
C ILE A 283 20.24 -7.52 -18.96
N ASP A 284 19.01 -7.99 -18.79
CA ASP A 284 18.60 -9.35 -19.16
C ASP A 284 17.08 -9.46 -19.31
N ASP A 285 16.56 -9.02 -20.45
CA ASP A 285 15.14 -8.84 -20.73
C ASP A 285 14.29 -10.09 -20.44
N LYS A 286 14.75 -11.27 -20.91
CA LYS A 286 13.99 -12.53 -20.77
C LYS A 286 14.01 -13.13 -19.37
N THR A 287 14.98 -12.77 -18.57
CA THR A 287 15.05 -13.21 -17.17
C THR A 287 14.05 -12.45 -16.31
N TYR A 288 13.98 -11.12 -16.48
CA TYR A 288 13.18 -10.28 -15.62
C TYR A 288 11.72 -10.17 -16.03
N TYR A 289 11.38 -10.29 -17.33
CA TYR A 289 10.01 -10.05 -17.81
C TYR A 289 9.37 -11.28 -18.43
N TRP A 290 8.10 -11.50 -18.13
CA TRP A 290 7.27 -12.46 -18.83
C TRP A 290 7.05 -12.04 -20.28
N GLN A 291 7.29 -12.97 -21.22
CA GLN A 291 7.11 -12.77 -22.64
C GLN A 291 6.29 -13.91 -23.25
N ASN A 292 5.50 -13.59 -24.25
CA ASN A 292 4.81 -14.58 -25.09
C ASN A 292 5.81 -15.23 -26.09
N GLU A 293 5.34 -16.17 -26.90
CA GLU A 293 6.13 -16.85 -27.95
C GLU A 293 6.66 -15.90 -29.04
N HIS A 294 6.06 -14.73 -29.21
CA HIS A 294 6.50 -13.69 -30.15
C HIS A 294 7.48 -12.71 -29.52
N GLY A 295 7.75 -12.86 -28.23
CA GLY A 295 8.65 -11.97 -27.47
C GLY A 295 8.01 -10.67 -27.00
N ASP A 296 6.69 -10.51 -27.07
CA ASP A 296 6.00 -9.38 -26.48
C ASP A 296 5.79 -9.60 -24.97
N TYR A 297 5.80 -8.52 -24.21
CA TYR A 297 5.54 -8.63 -22.76
C TYR A 297 4.10 -9.04 -22.46
N LEU A 298 3.93 -9.92 -21.49
CA LEU A 298 2.64 -10.10 -20.85
C LEU A 298 2.35 -8.84 -20.01
N ASN A 299 1.14 -8.32 -20.13
CA ASN A 299 0.71 -7.09 -19.47
C ASN A 299 -0.55 -7.33 -18.64
N TRP A 300 -0.47 -8.23 -17.64
CA TRP A 300 -1.58 -8.49 -16.72
C TRP A 300 -1.60 -7.53 -15.53
N THR A 301 -0.67 -6.59 -15.52
CA THR A 301 -0.58 -5.50 -14.55
C THR A 301 -1.27 -4.22 -15.03
N GLY A 302 -1.47 -4.07 -16.35
CA GLY A 302 -1.95 -2.85 -16.96
C GLY A 302 -0.87 -1.77 -17.18
N CYS A 303 0.39 -2.04 -16.73
CA CYS A 303 1.49 -1.09 -16.73
C CYS A 303 2.52 -1.30 -17.84
N GLY A 304 2.21 -2.19 -18.81
CA GLY A 304 3.05 -2.44 -19.99
C GLY A 304 4.00 -3.64 -19.88
N ASN A 305 4.33 -4.09 -18.68
CA ASN A 305 5.15 -5.28 -18.44
C ASN A 305 4.67 -6.06 -17.21
N MET A 306 5.19 -7.25 -17.04
CA MET A 306 5.00 -8.09 -15.86
C MET A 306 6.30 -8.80 -15.52
N LEU A 307 6.73 -8.72 -14.25
CA LEU A 307 7.93 -9.40 -13.76
C LEU A 307 7.76 -10.92 -13.76
N ASN A 308 8.80 -11.62 -14.19
CA ASN A 308 8.83 -13.09 -14.28
C ASN A 308 9.30 -13.71 -12.96
N LEU A 309 8.40 -13.88 -12.01
CA LEU A 309 8.69 -14.47 -10.70
C LEU A 309 8.77 -16.02 -10.73
N ALA A 310 8.50 -16.65 -11.87
CA ALA A 310 8.83 -18.06 -12.09
C ALA A 310 10.35 -18.27 -12.28
N ASN A 311 11.10 -17.22 -12.63
CA ASN A 311 12.55 -17.27 -12.79
C ASN A 311 13.26 -17.15 -11.44
N ASP A 312 14.23 -18.04 -11.18
CA ASP A 312 14.96 -18.10 -9.90
C ASP A 312 15.75 -16.82 -9.60
N VAL A 313 16.27 -16.15 -10.63
CA VAL A 313 17.04 -14.89 -10.47
C VAL A 313 16.13 -13.75 -10.06
N THR A 314 14.98 -13.62 -10.70
CA THR A 314 14.00 -12.57 -10.38
C THR A 314 13.43 -12.79 -8.99
N ARG A 315 13.09 -14.04 -8.61
CA ARG A 315 12.66 -14.36 -7.24
C ARG A 315 13.74 -14.02 -6.20
N LYS A 316 15.00 -14.41 -6.48
CA LYS A 316 16.12 -14.09 -5.58
C LYS A 316 16.24 -12.57 -5.37
N TRP A 317 16.14 -11.80 -6.43
CA TRP A 317 16.20 -10.33 -6.37
C TRP A 317 15.08 -9.77 -5.48
N VAL A 318 13.83 -10.26 -5.62
CA VAL A 318 12.71 -9.87 -4.76
C VAL A 318 12.97 -10.24 -3.30
N LEU A 319 13.40 -11.48 -3.02
CA LEU A 319 13.69 -11.94 -1.66
C LEU A 319 14.83 -11.15 -1.01
N ASP A 320 15.90 -10.86 -1.77
CA ASP A 320 17.00 -10.02 -1.28
C ASP A 320 16.52 -8.60 -0.96
N CYS A 321 15.60 -8.04 -1.76
CA CYS A 321 15.00 -6.74 -1.51
C CYS A 321 14.13 -6.74 -0.23
N LEU A 322 13.26 -7.71 -0.07
CA LEU A 322 12.41 -7.83 1.13
C LEU A 322 13.29 -8.00 2.40
N ARG A 323 14.32 -8.86 2.34
CA ARG A 323 15.27 -9.02 3.46
C ARG A 323 15.97 -7.71 3.80
N TYR A 324 16.43 -6.96 2.79
CA TYR A 324 17.06 -5.65 2.98
C TYR A 324 16.16 -4.70 3.77
N TRP A 325 14.91 -4.55 3.37
CA TRP A 325 13.97 -3.68 4.09
C TRP A 325 13.71 -4.13 5.53
N VAL A 326 13.68 -5.44 5.78
CA VAL A 326 13.46 -5.96 7.14
C VAL A 326 14.70 -5.89 8.03
N THR A 327 15.89 -6.20 7.47
CA THR A 327 17.13 -6.31 8.26
C THR A 327 17.86 -4.99 8.40
N GLU A 328 17.86 -4.17 7.34
CA GLU A 328 18.58 -2.90 7.33
C GLU A 328 17.69 -1.72 7.70
N CYS A 329 16.43 -1.78 7.34
CA CYS A 329 15.48 -0.68 7.58
C CYS A 329 14.45 -0.98 8.68
N HIS A 330 14.47 -2.19 9.26
CA HIS A 330 13.64 -2.64 10.37
C HIS A 330 12.12 -2.59 10.13
N VAL A 331 11.65 -2.59 8.88
CA VAL A 331 10.20 -2.61 8.60
C VAL A 331 9.52 -3.87 9.11
N ASP A 332 8.23 -3.79 9.47
CA ASP A 332 7.47 -4.83 10.16
C ASP A 332 6.55 -5.63 9.22
N GLY A 333 6.44 -5.22 7.97
CA GLY A 333 5.60 -5.92 7.01
C GLY A 333 5.62 -5.32 5.62
N PHE A 334 4.91 -6.01 4.73
CA PHE A 334 4.70 -5.58 3.35
C PHE A 334 3.25 -5.77 2.92
N ARG A 335 2.74 -4.82 2.15
CA ARG A 335 1.57 -4.99 1.30
C ARG A 335 2.06 -5.10 -0.14
N PHE A 336 1.66 -6.16 -0.84
CA PHE A 336 2.07 -6.41 -2.21
C PHE A 336 0.98 -5.96 -3.18
N ASP A 337 1.32 -4.99 -4.00
CA ASP A 337 0.51 -4.50 -5.10
C ASP A 337 0.31 -5.60 -6.15
N LEU A 338 -0.92 -5.76 -6.66
CA LEU A 338 -1.30 -6.80 -7.63
C LEU A 338 -0.65 -8.16 -7.33
N ALA A 339 -0.79 -8.63 -6.09
CA ALA A 339 -0.04 -9.76 -5.56
C ALA A 339 -0.31 -11.09 -6.29
N THR A 340 -1.36 -11.21 -7.08
CA THR A 340 -1.60 -12.40 -7.91
C THR A 340 -0.42 -12.69 -8.84
N VAL A 341 0.30 -11.68 -9.31
CA VAL A 341 1.52 -11.83 -10.12
C VAL A 341 2.60 -12.64 -9.38
N LEU A 342 2.70 -12.50 -8.06
CA LEU A 342 3.68 -13.22 -7.24
C LEU A 342 3.51 -14.75 -7.32
N GLY A 343 2.29 -15.22 -7.50
CA GLY A 343 1.95 -16.63 -7.61
C GLY A 343 1.89 -17.18 -9.04
N ARG A 344 2.22 -16.39 -10.05
CA ARG A 344 2.18 -16.84 -11.45
C ARG A 344 3.49 -17.53 -11.84
N GLU A 345 3.45 -18.86 -12.01
CA GLU A 345 4.61 -19.67 -12.47
C GLU A 345 4.42 -20.19 -13.90
N THR A 346 3.19 -20.38 -14.28
CA THR A 346 2.68 -20.55 -15.64
C THR A 346 1.67 -19.43 -15.88
N PRO A 347 0.92 -19.34 -16.96
CA PRO A 347 -0.14 -18.31 -17.02
C PRO A 347 -1.05 -18.28 -15.80
N ASP A 348 -1.33 -19.43 -15.16
CA ASP A 348 -2.25 -19.51 -14.04
C ASP A 348 -1.60 -19.21 -12.68
N PHE A 349 -2.42 -18.72 -11.75
CA PHE A 349 -2.01 -18.52 -10.35
C PHE A 349 -1.86 -19.88 -9.65
N ASN A 350 -0.77 -20.02 -8.90
CA ASN A 350 -0.46 -21.18 -8.07
C ASN A 350 -0.30 -20.74 -6.61
N PRO A 351 -1.22 -21.12 -5.69
CA PRO A 351 -1.07 -20.78 -4.27
C PRO A 351 0.15 -21.43 -3.60
N ASN A 352 0.75 -22.43 -4.26
CA ASN A 352 1.98 -23.10 -3.83
C ASN A 352 3.18 -22.68 -4.69
N ALA A 353 3.15 -21.50 -5.30
CA ALA A 353 4.27 -20.98 -6.09
C ALA A 353 5.56 -20.97 -5.28
N LYS A 354 6.68 -21.16 -5.97
CA LYS A 354 8.01 -21.22 -5.32
C LYS A 354 8.32 -20.00 -4.48
N LEU A 355 7.95 -18.80 -4.96
CA LEU A 355 8.16 -17.58 -4.19
C LEU A 355 7.45 -17.63 -2.83
N PHE A 356 6.21 -18.11 -2.79
CA PHE A 356 5.47 -18.24 -1.53
C PHE A 356 6.13 -19.27 -0.60
N ALA A 357 6.57 -20.41 -1.13
CA ALA A 357 7.27 -21.41 -0.33
C ALA A 357 8.64 -20.90 0.18
N GLU A 358 9.35 -20.13 -0.62
CA GLU A 358 10.60 -19.49 -0.24
C GLU A 358 10.40 -18.40 0.84
N MET A 359 9.31 -17.62 0.75
CA MET A 359 8.95 -16.62 1.78
C MET A 359 8.55 -17.29 3.11
N GLU A 360 7.78 -18.38 3.05
CA GLU A 360 7.34 -19.11 4.25
C GLU A 360 8.52 -19.74 5.02
N GLN A 361 9.56 -20.19 4.29
CA GLN A 361 10.76 -20.82 4.87
C GLN A 361 11.83 -19.81 5.28
N ASP A 362 11.68 -18.55 4.90
CA ASP A 362 12.67 -17.52 5.18
C ASP A 362 12.65 -17.09 6.64
N GLU A 363 13.76 -17.23 7.35
CA GLU A 363 13.87 -16.93 8.80
C GLU A 363 13.58 -15.46 9.14
N VAL A 364 13.70 -14.55 8.17
CA VAL A 364 13.42 -13.12 8.32
C VAL A 364 11.95 -12.84 8.00
N LEU A 365 11.46 -13.33 6.85
CA LEU A 365 10.14 -12.98 6.32
C LEU A 365 8.98 -13.66 7.07
N GLN A 366 9.18 -14.84 7.65
CA GLN A 366 8.16 -15.51 8.47
C GLN A 366 7.79 -14.76 9.77
N LYS A 367 8.55 -13.72 10.14
CA LYS A 367 8.36 -12.96 11.40
C LYS A 367 7.64 -11.63 11.21
N ILE A 368 7.26 -11.29 9.99
CA ILE A 368 6.68 -10.00 9.64
C ILE A 368 5.26 -10.17 9.07
N LYS A 369 4.54 -9.07 8.97
CA LYS A 369 3.21 -9.06 8.36
C LYS A 369 3.31 -9.06 6.83
N LEU A 370 2.56 -9.96 6.19
CA LEU A 370 2.46 -10.02 4.73
C LEU A 370 1.00 -9.85 4.34
N ILE A 371 0.73 -8.84 3.51
CA ILE A 371 -0.59 -8.46 3.04
C ILE A 371 -0.59 -8.55 1.52
N ALA A 372 -1.58 -9.21 0.96
CA ALA A 372 -1.75 -9.30 -0.49
C ALA A 372 -2.91 -8.44 -0.97
N GLU A 373 -2.71 -7.69 -2.05
CA GLU A 373 -3.78 -7.28 -2.92
C GLU A 373 -4.08 -8.46 -3.86
N PRO A 374 -5.16 -9.23 -3.64
CA PRO A 374 -5.29 -10.58 -4.19
C PRO A 374 -5.93 -10.60 -5.59
N TRP A 375 -5.52 -9.71 -6.48
CA TRP A 375 -5.96 -9.67 -7.89
C TRP A 375 -4.89 -9.12 -8.83
N ASP A 376 -5.11 -9.32 -10.11
CA ASP A 376 -4.54 -8.61 -11.24
C ASP A 376 -5.57 -8.61 -12.40
N ILE A 377 -5.26 -7.95 -13.54
CA ILE A 377 -6.19 -7.85 -14.68
C ILE A 377 -6.09 -9.02 -15.66
N GLY A 378 -5.25 -10.01 -15.40
CA GLY A 378 -5.02 -11.17 -16.24
C GLY A 378 -6.11 -12.24 -16.10
N HIS A 379 -5.96 -13.28 -16.92
CA HIS A 379 -6.84 -14.44 -16.85
C HIS A 379 -6.76 -15.11 -15.47
N TYR A 380 -7.91 -15.42 -14.85
CA TYR A 380 -7.98 -15.90 -13.46
C TYR A 380 -7.20 -15.02 -12.49
N GLY A 381 -7.24 -13.70 -12.68
CA GLY A 381 -6.50 -12.75 -11.85
C GLY A 381 -7.06 -12.54 -10.44
N TYR A 382 -8.37 -12.74 -10.23
CA TYR A 382 -9.03 -12.55 -8.94
C TYR A 382 -8.83 -13.77 -8.03
N GLN A 383 -8.06 -13.61 -6.95
CA GLN A 383 -7.59 -14.69 -6.08
C GLN A 383 -7.90 -14.46 -4.58
N VAL A 384 -8.94 -13.68 -4.27
CA VAL A 384 -9.38 -13.46 -2.88
C VAL A 384 -9.72 -14.78 -2.19
N GLY A 385 -9.08 -15.08 -1.06
CA GLY A 385 -9.23 -16.31 -0.30
C GLY A 385 -8.35 -17.47 -0.77
N TYR A 386 -7.49 -17.28 -1.77
CA TYR A 386 -6.65 -18.36 -2.33
C TYR A 386 -5.15 -18.23 -2.02
N PHE A 387 -4.70 -17.12 -1.46
CA PHE A 387 -3.30 -16.95 -1.04
C PHE A 387 -2.94 -17.90 0.12
N PRO A 388 -1.64 -18.20 0.36
CA PRO A 388 -1.20 -18.97 1.53
C PRO A 388 -1.75 -18.44 2.85
N ALA A 389 -1.93 -19.29 3.85
CA ALA A 389 -2.60 -18.93 5.11
C ALA A 389 -1.89 -17.86 5.93
N TYR A 390 -0.58 -17.68 5.74
CA TYR A 390 0.20 -16.64 6.42
C TYR A 390 0.05 -15.23 5.83
N PHE A 391 -0.68 -15.08 4.69
CA PHE A 391 -1.06 -13.78 4.15
C PHE A 391 -2.38 -13.29 4.73
N SER A 392 -2.43 -12.02 5.12
CA SER A 392 -3.69 -11.27 5.15
C SER A 392 -3.98 -10.74 3.74
N GLN A 393 -5.25 -10.61 3.37
CA GLN A 393 -5.65 -10.26 2.01
C GLN A 393 -6.65 -9.10 2.04
N TRP A 394 -6.46 -8.12 1.19
CA TRP A 394 -7.46 -7.09 0.97
C TRP A 394 -8.79 -7.72 0.57
N ASN A 395 -9.85 -7.43 1.33
CA ASN A 395 -11.18 -7.99 1.12
C ASN A 395 -12.09 -6.95 0.43
N ASP A 396 -12.10 -6.94 -0.89
CA ASP A 396 -12.97 -6.06 -1.68
C ASP A 396 -14.45 -6.39 -1.53
N ARG A 397 -14.78 -7.65 -1.18
CA ARG A 397 -16.15 -8.04 -0.87
C ARG A 397 -16.67 -7.39 0.42
N PHE A 398 -15.81 -7.23 1.40
CA PHE A 398 -16.16 -6.47 2.61
C PHE A 398 -16.52 -5.02 2.24
N ARG A 399 -15.67 -4.35 1.48
CA ARG A 399 -15.91 -2.99 0.99
C ARG A 399 -17.26 -2.88 0.27
N ASP A 400 -17.45 -3.70 -0.75
CA ASP A 400 -18.60 -3.60 -1.64
C ASP A 400 -19.92 -3.93 -0.92
N ASP A 401 -19.95 -4.98 -0.09
CA ASP A 401 -21.15 -5.38 0.64
C ASP A 401 -21.51 -4.39 1.75
N MET A 402 -20.51 -3.82 2.46
CA MET A 402 -20.75 -2.75 3.44
C MET A 402 -21.27 -1.47 2.80
N CYS A 403 -20.68 -1.04 1.66
CA CYS A 403 -21.17 0.13 0.93
C CYS A 403 -22.62 -0.07 0.44
N ARG A 404 -22.95 -1.23 -0.14
CA ARG A 404 -24.33 -1.53 -0.55
C ARG A 404 -25.29 -1.51 0.62
N PHE A 405 -24.95 -2.12 1.75
CA PHE A 405 -25.79 -2.16 2.93
C PHE A 405 -26.09 -0.74 3.46
N TRP A 406 -25.07 0.10 3.61
CA TRP A 406 -25.25 1.43 4.20
C TRP A 406 -25.80 2.47 3.22
N LEU A 407 -25.37 2.43 1.96
CA LEU A 407 -25.61 3.54 1.03
C LEU A 407 -26.68 3.24 -0.03
N TRP A 408 -26.93 1.95 -0.36
CA TRP A 408 -27.93 1.62 -1.36
C TRP A 408 -29.29 1.26 -0.76
N GLN A 409 -30.36 1.35 -1.58
CA GLN A 409 -31.72 1.12 -1.11
C GLN A 409 -32.05 -0.35 -0.85
N SER A 410 -31.40 -1.28 -1.56
CA SER A 410 -31.58 -2.72 -1.34
C SER A 410 -30.74 -3.18 -0.17
N GLY A 411 -31.37 -3.65 0.91
CA GLY A 411 -30.68 -4.22 2.05
C GLY A 411 -30.28 -5.66 1.77
N GLU A 412 -29.07 -6.03 2.18
CA GLU A 412 -28.55 -7.40 2.16
C GLU A 412 -28.02 -7.72 3.56
N VAL A 413 -28.93 -7.86 4.53
CA VAL A 413 -28.59 -8.13 5.93
C VAL A 413 -27.73 -9.38 6.08
N GLY A 414 -27.97 -10.42 5.26
CA GLY A 414 -27.17 -11.64 5.25
C GLY A 414 -25.73 -11.39 4.78
N ALA A 415 -25.53 -10.63 3.70
CA ALA A 415 -24.20 -10.27 3.22
C ALA A 415 -23.46 -9.38 4.24
N PHE A 416 -24.15 -8.39 4.83
CA PHE A 416 -23.60 -7.60 5.92
C PHE A 416 -23.11 -8.48 7.07
N ALA A 417 -23.94 -9.40 7.56
CA ALA A 417 -23.60 -10.28 8.69
C ALA A 417 -22.40 -11.20 8.37
N GLU A 418 -22.34 -11.75 7.15
CA GLU A 418 -21.22 -12.58 6.69
C GLU A 418 -19.90 -11.78 6.67
N ARG A 419 -19.93 -10.56 6.14
CA ARG A 419 -18.74 -9.68 6.15
C ARG A 419 -18.36 -9.28 7.57
N PHE A 420 -19.34 -8.87 8.39
CA PHE A 420 -19.12 -8.43 9.77
C PHE A 420 -18.56 -9.56 10.66
N ALA A 421 -18.92 -10.80 10.40
CA ALA A 421 -18.38 -11.98 11.07
C ALA A 421 -17.00 -12.43 10.58
N GLY A 422 -16.37 -11.72 9.65
CA GLY A 422 -15.02 -12.01 9.16
C GLY A 422 -14.97 -12.74 7.82
N SER A 423 -16.06 -12.74 7.03
CA SER A 423 -16.10 -13.34 5.69
C SER A 423 -15.72 -14.83 5.68
N SER A 424 -16.38 -15.60 6.54
CA SER A 424 -16.10 -17.03 6.72
C SER A 424 -16.31 -17.87 5.46
N ASP A 425 -17.22 -17.45 4.59
CA ASP A 425 -17.47 -18.03 3.26
C ASP A 425 -16.25 -17.97 2.32
N ILE A 426 -15.36 -17.01 2.53
CA ILE A 426 -14.14 -16.77 1.74
C ILE A 426 -12.92 -17.36 2.45
N PHE A 427 -12.74 -17.02 3.73
CA PHE A 427 -11.47 -17.23 4.44
C PHE A 427 -11.48 -18.44 5.38
N LYS A 428 -12.64 -18.96 5.82
CA LYS A 428 -12.69 -20.13 6.71
C LYS A 428 -12.48 -21.43 5.93
N ARG A 429 -11.26 -21.61 5.46
CA ARG A 429 -10.81 -22.81 4.72
C ARG A 429 -9.54 -23.32 5.37
N GLU A 430 -9.39 -24.63 5.54
CA GLU A 430 -8.22 -25.26 6.14
C GLU A 430 -7.90 -24.66 7.54
N GLU A 431 -6.65 -24.28 7.78
CA GLU A 431 -6.18 -23.72 9.07
C GLU A 431 -6.22 -22.18 9.09
N ARG A 432 -6.94 -21.53 8.18
CA ARG A 432 -6.99 -20.07 8.10
C ARG A 432 -7.80 -19.46 9.22
N LEU A 433 -7.31 -18.32 9.71
CA LEU A 433 -7.87 -17.54 10.80
C LEU A 433 -8.53 -16.26 10.27
N PRO A 434 -9.34 -15.54 11.06
CA PRO A 434 -9.99 -14.31 10.65
C PRO A 434 -9.07 -13.21 10.12
N HIS A 435 -7.80 -13.16 10.56
CA HIS A 435 -6.82 -12.21 10.04
C HIS A 435 -6.51 -12.37 8.54
N GLY A 436 -6.91 -13.50 7.93
CA GLY A 436 -6.87 -13.66 6.48
C GLY A 436 -7.67 -12.58 5.75
N SER A 437 -8.67 -11.98 6.40
CA SER A 437 -9.45 -10.85 5.90
C SER A 437 -8.89 -9.53 6.44
N LEU A 438 -8.23 -8.75 5.58
CA LEU A 438 -7.99 -7.34 5.83
C LEU A 438 -9.18 -6.56 5.31
N ASN A 439 -9.98 -6.06 6.24
CA ASN A 439 -11.22 -5.35 5.97
C ASN A 439 -10.93 -3.88 5.68
N PHE A 440 -11.52 -3.33 4.64
CA PHE A 440 -11.46 -1.89 4.34
C PHE A 440 -12.78 -1.43 3.71
N ILE A 441 -13.08 -0.14 3.82
CA ILE A 441 -14.17 0.54 3.12
C ILE A 441 -13.60 1.34 1.97
N THR A 442 -12.47 1.97 2.20
CA THR A 442 -11.75 2.87 1.31
C THR A 442 -10.27 2.56 1.35
N ALA A 443 -9.57 2.87 0.29
CA ALA A 443 -8.12 2.78 0.15
C ALA A 443 -7.63 3.99 -0.68
N HIS A 444 -6.33 4.05 -0.95
CA HIS A 444 -5.76 5.11 -1.80
C HIS A 444 -6.43 5.19 -3.18
N ASP A 445 -6.89 4.06 -3.73
CA ASP A 445 -7.66 3.96 -4.97
C ASP A 445 -9.16 3.90 -4.67
N GLY A 446 -9.94 4.67 -5.40
CA GLY A 446 -11.36 4.83 -5.14
C GLY A 446 -11.72 6.15 -4.44
N PHE A 447 -12.97 6.27 -4.00
CA PHE A 447 -13.43 7.40 -3.22
C PHE A 447 -12.89 7.35 -1.78
N THR A 448 -12.65 8.52 -1.18
CA THR A 448 -12.53 8.64 0.28
C THR A 448 -13.89 8.33 0.94
N LEU A 449 -13.90 8.11 2.25
CA LEU A 449 -15.16 7.87 2.98
C LEU A 449 -16.13 9.05 2.82
N ARG A 450 -15.64 10.28 2.86
CA ARG A 450 -16.43 11.48 2.62
C ARG A 450 -16.99 11.51 1.20
N ASP A 451 -16.21 11.14 0.21
CA ASP A 451 -16.63 11.13 -1.19
C ASP A 451 -17.65 10.03 -1.48
N LEU A 452 -17.57 8.87 -0.81
CA LEU A 452 -18.59 7.80 -0.89
C LEU A 452 -19.99 8.28 -0.51
N VAL A 453 -20.10 9.21 0.43
CA VAL A 453 -21.39 9.77 0.89
C VAL A 453 -21.76 11.08 0.22
N SER A 454 -20.92 11.59 -0.69
CA SER A 454 -21.08 12.92 -1.30
C SER A 454 -21.18 12.90 -2.82
N TYR A 455 -20.76 11.83 -3.49
CA TYR A 455 -20.72 11.76 -4.94
C TYR A 455 -21.35 10.47 -5.46
N ASN A 456 -22.23 10.59 -6.44
CA ASN A 456 -22.74 9.44 -7.20
C ASN A 456 -21.85 9.11 -8.40
N HIS A 457 -21.10 10.09 -8.90
CA HIS A 457 -20.24 9.97 -10.06
C HIS A 457 -18.83 10.40 -9.74
N LYS A 458 -17.84 9.81 -10.43
CA LYS A 458 -16.45 10.21 -10.32
C LYS A 458 -16.19 11.54 -11.04
N HIS A 459 -15.24 12.31 -10.50
CA HIS A 459 -14.81 13.62 -10.99
C HIS A 459 -13.28 13.64 -11.15
N ASN A 460 -12.77 12.91 -12.16
CA ASN A 460 -11.34 12.74 -12.43
C ASN A 460 -10.81 13.68 -13.53
N GLU A 461 -11.53 14.76 -13.86
CA GLU A 461 -11.17 15.67 -14.95
C GLU A 461 -9.77 16.28 -14.77
N ALA A 462 -9.35 16.50 -13.50
CA ALA A 462 -8.02 17.01 -13.16
C ALA A 462 -6.87 16.08 -13.62
N ASN A 463 -7.14 14.79 -13.81
CA ASN A 463 -6.14 13.81 -14.29
C ASN A 463 -5.83 13.97 -15.79
N GLY A 464 -6.66 14.74 -16.53
CA GLY A 464 -6.47 14.97 -17.96
C GLY A 464 -6.70 13.74 -18.83
N GLU A 465 -7.57 12.81 -18.38
CA GLU A 465 -7.94 11.56 -19.05
C GLU A 465 -9.43 11.52 -19.45
N GLU A 466 -10.05 12.71 -19.53
CA GLU A 466 -11.45 12.87 -19.92
C GLU A 466 -12.43 12.11 -19.01
N ASN A 467 -12.08 11.97 -17.74
CA ASN A 467 -12.85 11.24 -16.71
C ASN A 467 -13.12 9.76 -17.07
N ARG A 468 -12.24 9.13 -17.90
CA ARG A 468 -12.36 7.72 -18.30
C ARG A 468 -11.65 6.77 -17.33
N ASP A 469 -10.66 7.27 -16.62
CA ASP A 469 -9.84 6.57 -15.63
C ASP A 469 -10.60 6.31 -14.32
N GLY A 470 -10.09 5.40 -13.49
CA GLY A 470 -10.70 5.00 -12.23
C GLY A 470 -11.98 4.16 -12.39
N ARG A 471 -12.53 3.74 -11.25
CA ARG A 471 -13.73 2.87 -11.21
C ARG A 471 -14.99 3.65 -11.60
N ASN A 472 -15.89 3.00 -12.36
CA ASN A 472 -17.19 3.57 -12.68
C ASN A 472 -18.24 3.27 -11.59
N GLU A 473 -18.13 2.11 -10.92
CA GLU A 473 -19.06 1.68 -9.89
C GLU A 473 -18.41 1.76 -8.51
N ASN A 474 -18.87 2.69 -7.68
CA ASN A 474 -18.29 2.95 -6.36
C ASN A 474 -19.21 2.52 -5.22
N TYR A 475 -20.46 2.09 -5.49
CA TYR A 475 -21.49 1.83 -4.50
C TYR A 475 -21.74 3.00 -3.54
N SER A 476 -21.52 4.22 -4.04
CA SER A 476 -21.66 5.48 -3.32
C SER A 476 -23.08 6.02 -3.37
N TYR A 477 -23.40 6.97 -2.49
CA TYR A 477 -24.68 7.67 -2.49
C TYR A 477 -24.53 9.09 -1.94
N ASN A 478 -24.87 10.11 -2.74
CA ASN A 478 -24.69 11.52 -2.40
C ASN A 478 -25.77 12.12 -1.47
N HIS A 479 -26.71 11.32 -0.98
CA HIS A 479 -27.85 11.74 -0.16
C HIS A 479 -28.73 12.84 -0.79
N GLY A 480 -28.72 12.94 -2.13
CA GLY A 480 -29.56 13.85 -2.90
C GLY A 480 -28.87 15.16 -3.32
N VAL A 481 -27.61 15.40 -2.90
CA VAL A 481 -26.81 16.55 -3.35
C VAL A 481 -25.43 16.07 -3.79
N GLU A 482 -25.06 16.35 -5.04
CA GLU A 482 -23.73 16.03 -5.56
C GLU A 482 -22.71 17.06 -5.03
N GLY A 483 -21.58 16.55 -4.52
CA GLY A 483 -20.47 17.36 -4.01
C GLY A 483 -20.33 17.34 -2.49
N SER A 484 -19.10 17.52 -2.02
CA SER A 484 -18.73 17.49 -0.61
C SER A 484 -18.99 18.81 0.12
N GLN A 485 -19.10 19.91 -0.61
CA GLN A 485 -19.35 21.24 -0.05
C GLN A 485 -20.84 21.57 -0.14
N LEU A 486 -21.45 21.88 0.99
CA LEU A 486 -22.88 22.20 1.14
C LEU A 486 -23.06 23.60 1.70
N ASP A 487 -24.17 24.24 1.33
CA ASP A 487 -24.67 25.46 2.01
C ASP A 487 -25.44 25.02 3.25
N LEU A 488 -24.80 25.04 4.40
CA LEU A 488 -25.37 24.58 5.67
C LEU A 488 -26.38 25.57 6.28
N ASP A 489 -26.56 26.75 5.71
CA ASP A 489 -27.65 27.66 6.07
C ASP A 489 -29.00 27.20 5.48
N ASP A 490 -28.97 26.31 4.49
CA ASP A 490 -30.14 25.64 3.93
C ASP A 490 -30.53 24.44 4.79
N GLU A 491 -31.77 24.41 5.30
CA GLU A 491 -32.28 23.35 6.20
C GLU A 491 -32.20 21.95 5.53
N TRP A 492 -32.47 21.89 4.22
CA TRP A 492 -32.38 20.62 3.49
C TRP A 492 -30.93 20.12 3.35
N GLN A 493 -29.98 21.00 3.01
CA GLN A 493 -28.57 20.64 2.92
C GLN A 493 -28.00 20.28 4.30
N SER A 494 -28.46 20.92 5.36
CA SER A 494 -28.11 20.54 6.74
C SER A 494 -28.60 19.12 7.07
N ALA A 495 -29.82 18.75 6.62
CA ALA A 495 -30.32 17.38 6.80
C ALA A 495 -29.52 16.34 5.97
N VAL A 496 -29.12 16.70 4.74
CA VAL A 496 -28.23 15.88 3.91
C VAL A 496 -26.90 15.66 4.59
N GLU A 497 -26.28 16.72 5.11
CA GLU A 497 -25.00 16.62 5.83
C GLU A 497 -25.08 15.71 7.05
N ASN A 498 -26.16 15.85 7.84
CA ASN A 498 -26.38 14.94 8.97
C ASN A 498 -26.45 13.47 8.54
N ASN A 499 -27.18 13.16 7.45
CA ASN A 499 -27.27 11.79 6.94
C ASN A 499 -25.93 11.25 6.43
N ARG A 500 -25.10 12.11 5.81
CA ARG A 500 -23.73 11.77 5.39
C ARG A 500 -22.88 11.36 6.59
N VAL A 501 -22.83 12.20 7.63
CA VAL A 501 -22.06 11.91 8.85
C VAL A 501 -22.56 10.63 9.54
N LEU A 502 -23.87 10.39 9.56
CA LEU A 502 -24.41 9.15 10.13
C LEU A 502 -24.02 7.91 9.29
N SER A 503 -24.00 8.03 7.98
CA SER A 503 -23.54 6.95 7.09
C SER A 503 -22.02 6.69 7.22
N GLU A 504 -21.19 7.74 7.32
CA GLU A 504 -19.76 7.62 7.63
C GLU A 504 -19.54 6.87 8.95
N LYS A 505 -20.29 7.22 10.01
CA LYS A 505 -20.25 6.51 11.30
C LYS A 505 -20.68 5.06 11.18
N GLY A 506 -21.71 4.77 10.39
CA GLY A 506 -22.18 3.41 10.12
C GLY A 506 -21.11 2.55 9.46
N LEU A 507 -20.46 3.07 8.43
CA LEU A 507 -19.36 2.42 7.70
C LEU A 507 -18.14 2.20 8.60
N LEU A 508 -17.70 3.25 9.34
CA LEU A 508 -16.58 3.15 10.28
C LEU A 508 -16.86 2.19 11.44
N GLY A 509 -18.07 2.24 12.01
CA GLY A 509 -18.49 1.31 13.06
C GLY A 509 -18.46 -0.14 12.58
N SER A 510 -18.96 -0.38 11.36
CA SER A 510 -18.92 -1.70 10.74
C SER A 510 -17.50 -2.18 10.47
N LEU A 511 -16.62 -1.32 9.97
CA LEU A 511 -15.21 -1.63 9.72
C LEU A 511 -14.48 -1.99 11.02
N LEU A 512 -14.58 -1.11 12.00
CA LEU A 512 -13.78 -1.19 13.22
C LEU A 512 -14.26 -2.25 14.20
N LEU A 513 -15.53 -2.67 14.14
CA LEU A 513 -16.10 -3.67 15.04
C LEU A 513 -16.40 -5.04 14.37
N ALA A 514 -16.05 -5.19 13.09
CA ALA A 514 -16.08 -6.48 12.43
C ALA A 514 -14.91 -7.38 12.86
N ASN A 515 -15.10 -8.70 12.72
CA ASN A 515 -14.02 -9.68 12.83
C ASN A 515 -13.06 -9.56 11.64
N GLY A 516 -11.79 -9.86 11.85
CA GLY A 516 -10.71 -9.61 10.88
C GLY A 516 -9.89 -8.36 11.21
N VAL A 517 -8.99 -7.98 10.32
CA VAL A 517 -8.05 -6.86 10.50
C VAL A 517 -8.61 -5.61 9.83
N PRO A 518 -8.93 -4.53 10.55
CA PRO A 518 -9.39 -3.29 9.94
C PRO A 518 -8.23 -2.46 9.37
N MET A 519 -8.44 -1.93 8.17
CA MET A 519 -7.59 -0.90 7.56
C MET A 519 -8.39 0.38 7.34
N LEU A 520 -7.83 1.49 7.79
CA LEU A 520 -8.37 2.84 7.68
C LEU A 520 -7.53 3.65 6.71
N LEU A 521 -8.16 4.30 5.74
CA LEU A 521 -7.48 5.30 4.89
C LEU A 521 -7.29 6.59 5.70
N ALA A 522 -6.09 7.16 5.66
CA ALA A 522 -5.80 8.41 6.35
C ALA A 522 -6.68 9.55 5.88
N GLY A 523 -7.33 10.21 6.84
CA GLY A 523 -8.28 11.30 6.60
C GLY A 523 -9.75 10.87 6.68
N ASP A 524 -10.08 9.60 6.54
CA ASP A 524 -11.46 9.13 6.65
C ASP A 524 -12.05 9.37 8.05
N GLU A 525 -11.20 9.27 9.08
CA GLU A 525 -11.59 9.49 10.46
C GLU A 525 -12.00 10.94 10.78
N PHE A 526 -11.72 11.89 9.89
CA PHE A 526 -12.14 13.29 10.05
C PHE A 526 -12.81 13.88 8.80
N GLY A 527 -13.19 13.04 7.82
CA GLY A 527 -14.01 13.45 6.68
C GLY A 527 -13.24 14.14 5.55
N ASN A 528 -11.98 13.75 5.30
CA ASN A 528 -11.19 14.26 4.18
C ASN A 528 -11.84 13.92 2.82
N THR A 529 -11.83 14.86 1.89
CA THR A 529 -12.39 14.71 0.54
C THR A 529 -11.30 14.89 -0.52
N GLN A 530 -11.40 14.14 -1.61
CA GLN A 530 -10.67 14.33 -2.87
C GLN A 530 -11.57 14.96 -3.95
N TYR A 531 -12.70 15.57 -3.51
CA TYR A 531 -13.68 16.24 -4.38
C TYR A 531 -14.26 15.34 -5.47
N GLY A 532 -14.45 14.05 -5.17
CA GLY A 532 -14.98 13.06 -6.09
C GLY A 532 -13.96 12.51 -7.09
N ASN A 533 -12.67 12.82 -6.94
CA ASN A 533 -11.62 12.15 -7.70
C ASN A 533 -11.34 10.78 -7.07
N ASN A 534 -11.69 9.70 -7.79
CA ASN A 534 -11.52 8.33 -7.31
C ASN A 534 -10.30 7.60 -7.92
N ASN A 535 -9.40 8.35 -8.56
CA ASN A 535 -8.17 7.83 -9.16
C ASN A 535 -7.04 8.88 -9.11
N ALA A 536 -6.79 9.42 -7.94
CA ALA A 536 -5.94 10.60 -7.75
C ALA A 536 -4.43 10.30 -7.83
N TYR A 537 -4.02 9.27 -8.59
CA TYR A 537 -2.64 8.79 -8.69
C TYR A 537 -1.62 9.84 -9.16
N CYS A 538 -2.09 10.84 -9.91
CA CYS A 538 -1.26 11.89 -10.50
C CYS A 538 -1.53 13.29 -9.90
N GLN A 539 -2.20 13.37 -8.74
CA GLN A 539 -2.58 14.62 -8.09
C GLN A 539 -1.68 14.91 -6.88
N ASP A 540 -0.47 15.41 -7.12
CA ASP A 540 0.43 15.88 -6.06
C ASP A 540 0.11 17.33 -5.66
N ASN A 541 -1.10 17.54 -5.13
CA ASN A 541 -1.66 18.86 -4.78
C ASN A 541 -2.79 18.75 -3.73
N GLU A 542 -3.51 19.85 -3.51
CA GLU A 542 -4.60 19.94 -2.54
C GLU A 542 -5.78 18.97 -2.81
N ILE A 543 -5.87 18.31 -3.96
CA ILE A 543 -6.88 17.28 -4.17
C ILE A 543 -6.63 16.11 -3.21
N THR A 544 -5.38 15.69 -3.07
CA THR A 544 -5.00 14.50 -2.29
C THR A 544 -4.45 14.81 -0.91
N TRP A 545 -3.78 15.96 -0.73
CA TRP A 545 -3.17 16.29 0.55
C TRP A 545 -4.25 16.48 1.63
N LEU A 546 -4.04 15.90 2.81
CA LEU A 546 -5.01 15.92 3.90
C LEU A 546 -5.29 17.33 4.39
N LYS A 547 -6.58 17.68 4.50
CA LYS A 547 -7.09 19.01 4.83
C LYS A 547 -7.29 19.14 6.34
N TRP A 548 -6.20 19.35 7.06
CA TRP A 548 -6.20 19.46 8.52
C TRP A 548 -7.03 20.61 9.10
N ASP A 549 -7.35 21.63 8.28
CA ASP A 549 -8.16 22.77 8.69
C ASP A 549 -9.68 22.47 8.55
N ASP A 550 -10.07 21.45 7.74
CA ASP A 550 -11.46 21.00 7.54
C ASP A 550 -11.83 19.81 8.44
N PHE A 551 -11.23 19.72 9.61
CA PHE A 551 -11.28 18.58 10.51
C PHE A 551 -12.65 18.39 11.18
N ASN A 552 -13.36 17.30 10.88
CA ASN A 552 -14.61 16.92 11.54
C ASN A 552 -14.32 16.25 12.90
N GLN A 553 -14.33 17.05 13.97
CA GLN A 553 -14.04 16.58 15.33
C GLN A 553 -15.04 15.50 15.80
N THR A 554 -16.30 15.58 15.41
CA THR A 554 -17.33 14.61 15.81
C THR A 554 -17.08 13.23 15.22
N LEU A 555 -16.66 13.17 13.95
CA LEU A 555 -16.32 11.92 13.27
C LEU A 555 -15.02 11.32 13.85
N PHE A 556 -14.03 12.17 14.10
CA PHE A 556 -12.76 11.76 14.72
C PHE A 556 -12.98 11.17 16.12
N ASP A 557 -13.77 11.83 16.96
CA ASP A 557 -14.07 11.35 18.31
C ASP A 557 -14.83 10.01 18.28
N PHE A 558 -15.77 9.85 17.35
CA PHE A 558 -16.47 8.58 17.13
C PHE A 558 -15.48 7.46 16.72
N THR A 559 -14.62 7.72 15.75
CA THR A 559 -13.61 6.75 15.27
C THR A 559 -12.69 6.32 16.41
N LYS A 560 -12.14 7.28 17.14
CA LYS A 560 -11.29 7.05 18.31
C LYS A 560 -11.98 6.21 19.40
N GLN A 561 -13.22 6.55 19.73
CA GLN A 561 -14.00 5.80 20.73
C GLN A 561 -14.30 4.37 20.26
N THR A 562 -14.60 4.19 18.97
CA THR A 562 -14.87 2.90 18.37
C THR A 562 -13.61 2.01 18.36
N ILE A 563 -12.45 2.56 18.05
CA ILE A 563 -11.16 1.86 18.17
C ILE A 563 -10.88 1.47 19.64
N ALA A 564 -11.12 2.39 20.57
CA ALA A 564 -10.95 2.10 22.00
C ALA A 564 -11.92 1.02 22.48
N LEU A 565 -13.14 0.96 21.95
CA LEU A 565 -14.10 -0.09 22.21
C LEU A 565 -13.66 -1.44 21.64
N ARG A 566 -13.22 -1.49 20.36
CA ARG A 566 -12.65 -2.70 19.75
C ARG A 566 -11.60 -3.35 20.66
N LYS A 567 -10.69 -2.55 21.22
CA LYS A 567 -9.62 -3.01 22.12
C LYS A 567 -10.13 -3.60 23.46
N LYS A 568 -11.39 -3.36 23.84
CA LYS A 568 -12.02 -3.90 25.06
C LYS A 568 -12.81 -5.17 24.81
N ILE A 569 -13.32 -5.38 23.59
CA ILE A 569 -14.15 -6.53 23.23
C ILE A 569 -13.25 -7.75 23.05
N GLN A 570 -13.46 -8.78 23.89
CA GLN A 570 -12.58 -9.95 23.93
C GLN A 570 -12.54 -10.70 22.61
N SER A 571 -13.69 -10.94 21.99
CA SER A 571 -13.79 -11.65 20.70
C SER A 571 -13.13 -10.91 19.54
N LEU A 572 -12.83 -9.61 19.67
CA LEU A 572 -12.10 -8.80 18.69
C LEU A 572 -10.60 -8.69 19.00
N GLN A 573 -10.15 -9.22 20.15
CA GLN A 573 -8.73 -9.29 20.52
C GLN A 573 -8.15 -10.69 20.33
N GLN A 574 -8.95 -11.61 19.79
CA GLN A 574 -8.57 -13.00 19.52
C GLN A 574 -8.75 -13.30 18.04
N ASP A 575 -7.77 -13.94 17.46
CA ASP A 575 -7.82 -14.34 16.05
C ASP A 575 -8.58 -15.68 15.91
N THR A 576 -9.88 -15.62 16.22
CA THR A 576 -10.76 -16.78 16.23
C THR A 576 -12.07 -16.50 15.50
N TRP A 577 -12.57 -17.51 14.80
CA TRP A 577 -13.89 -17.43 14.17
C TRP A 577 -14.98 -17.35 15.24
N TRP A 578 -15.94 -16.44 15.03
CA TRP A 578 -17.10 -16.34 15.90
C TRP A 578 -17.99 -17.57 15.77
N SER A 579 -18.66 -17.91 16.86
CA SER A 579 -19.61 -19.01 16.96
C SER A 579 -20.83 -18.57 17.79
N ASP A 580 -21.83 -19.45 17.89
CA ASP A 580 -23.02 -19.19 18.69
C ASP A 580 -22.72 -18.98 20.21
N GLU A 581 -21.49 -19.29 20.64
CA GLU A 581 -21.05 -19.05 22.02
C GLU A 581 -20.72 -17.59 22.30
N ASN A 582 -20.26 -16.85 21.27
CA ASN A 582 -19.80 -15.47 21.42
C ASN A 582 -20.57 -14.45 20.59
N VAL A 583 -21.34 -14.84 19.57
CA VAL A 583 -22.18 -13.94 18.80
C VAL A 583 -23.62 -14.41 18.71
N ALA A 584 -24.58 -13.49 18.89
CA ALA A 584 -25.98 -13.73 18.60
C ALA A 584 -26.51 -12.66 17.64
N TRP A 585 -27.15 -13.11 16.58
CA TRP A 585 -27.79 -12.30 15.56
C TRP A 585 -29.28 -12.18 15.86
N LEU A 586 -29.77 -10.96 16.06
CA LEU A 586 -31.13 -10.71 16.49
C LEU A 586 -31.84 -9.77 15.51
N ASN A 587 -33.14 -9.99 15.33
CA ASN A 587 -33.98 -9.04 14.60
C ASN A 587 -34.33 -7.82 15.48
N CYS A 588 -35.01 -6.82 14.92
CA CYS A 588 -35.39 -5.62 15.68
C CYS A 588 -36.34 -5.90 16.85
N GLY A 589 -37.01 -7.08 16.85
CA GLY A 589 -37.87 -7.54 17.95
C GLY A 589 -37.09 -8.17 19.11
N GLY A 590 -35.76 -8.30 19.03
CA GLY A 590 -34.92 -8.89 20.07
C GLY A 590 -34.90 -10.42 20.06
N SER A 591 -35.44 -11.04 19.02
CA SER A 591 -35.46 -12.49 18.83
C SER A 591 -34.34 -12.91 17.85
N PRO A 592 -33.83 -14.17 17.95
CA PRO A 592 -32.89 -14.66 16.95
C PRO A 592 -33.41 -14.50 15.53
N MET A 593 -32.52 -14.17 14.61
CA MET A 593 -32.82 -14.02 13.19
C MET A 593 -33.37 -15.34 12.61
N THR A 594 -34.49 -15.27 11.92
CA THR A 594 -35.11 -16.38 11.18
C THR A 594 -34.62 -16.39 9.72
N LEU A 595 -34.92 -17.46 8.98
CA LEU A 595 -34.64 -17.53 7.56
C LEU A 595 -35.33 -16.38 6.78
N ASP A 596 -36.57 -16.04 7.18
CA ASP A 596 -37.31 -14.93 6.56
C ASP A 596 -36.65 -13.57 6.83
N ASP A 597 -36.14 -13.36 8.07
CA ASP A 597 -35.38 -12.14 8.42
C ASP A 597 -34.11 -12.02 7.57
N TRP A 598 -33.36 -13.11 7.39
CA TRP A 598 -32.14 -13.13 6.58
C TRP A 598 -32.37 -12.87 5.09
N HIS A 599 -33.52 -13.29 4.55
CA HIS A 599 -33.86 -13.13 3.13
C HIS A 599 -34.72 -11.90 2.85
N ASN A 600 -35.03 -11.10 3.87
CA ASN A 600 -35.81 -9.88 3.70
C ASN A 600 -34.97 -8.76 3.09
N ARG A 601 -35.10 -8.57 1.79
CA ARG A 601 -34.38 -7.54 1.03
C ARG A 601 -34.73 -6.10 1.38
N GLU A 602 -35.84 -5.86 2.06
CA GLU A 602 -36.25 -4.54 2.54
C GLU A 602 -35.70 -4.22 3.93
N SER A 603 -35.20 -5.24 4.64
CA SER A 603 -34.59 -5.04 5.96
C SER A 603 -33.19 -4.52 5.82
N LYS A 604 -32.90 -3.38 6.50
CA LYS A 604 -31.57 -2.78 6.65
C LYS A 604 -31.27 -2.52 8.13
N ALA A 605 -31.90 -3.29 9.01
CA ALA A 605 -31.74 -3.15 10.46
C ALA A 605 -31.66 -4.51 11.14
N LEU A 606 -30.75 -4.63 12.10
CA LEU A 606 -30.54 -5.82 12.92
C LEU A 606 -29.83 -5.45 14.23
N GLN A 607 -29.81 -6.42 15.16
CA GLN A 607 -29.02 -6.32 16.37
C GLN A 607 -27.95 -7.42 16.35
N VAL A 608 -26.75 -7.10 16.81
CA VAL A 608 -25.66 -8.07 16.99
C VAL A 608 -25.20 -8.03 18.44
N MET A 609 -25.36 -9.11 19.15
CA MET A 609 -24.86 -9.22 20.52
C MET A 609 -23.55 -10.01 20.52
N LEU A 610 -22.47 -9.39 21.03
CA LEU A 610 -21.13 -9.97 21.09
C LEU A 610 -20.70 -10.15 22.54
N ASP A 611 -20.11 -11.33 22.84
CA ASP A 611 -19.64 -11.74 24.17
C ASP A 611 -20.75 -11.73 25.24
N GLY A 612 -22.03 -11.73 24.85
CA GLY A 612 -23.17 -11.60 25.78
C GLY A 612 -23.19 -10.27 26.55
N ARG A 613 -22.38 -9.31 26.15
CA ARG A 613 -22.14 -8.05 26.88
C ARG A 613 -22.34 -6.80 26.01
N TYR A 614 -21.93 -6.83 24.75
CA TYR A 614 -22.02 -5.70 23.83
C TYR A 614 -23.16 -5.94 22.84
N LEU A 615 -24.04 -4.95 22.70
CA LEU A 615 -25.15 -5.02 21.76
C LEU A 615 -25.05 -3.87 20.75
N PHE A 616 -24.89 -4.23 19.48
CA PHE A 616 -24.82 -3.30 18.38
C PHE A 616 -26.21 -3.18 17.75
N LEU A 617 -26.75 -1.97 17.72
CA LEU A 617 -28.01 -1.62 17.04
C LEU A 617 -27.65 -0.97 15.72
N ILE A 618 -28.00 -1.62 14.63
CA ILE A 618 -27.62 -1.22 13.29
C ILE A 618 -28.88 -0.89 12.50
N ASN A 619 -28.98 0.35 12.01
CA ASN A 619 -30.03 0.80 11.12
C ASN A 619 -29.44 1.63 9.97
N ALA A 620 -29.50 1.10 8.75
CA ALA A 620 -29.04 1.77 7.56
C ALA A 620 -30.18 2.44 6.77
N LYS A 621 -31.38 2.58 7.38
CA LYS A 621 -32.51 3.34 6.82
C LYS A 621 -32.51 4.76 7.37
N THR A 622 -33.06 5.69 6.59
CA THR A 622 -33.33 7.06 7.02
C THR A 622 -34.54 7.15 7.96
N GLU A 623 -35.44 6.15 7.92
CA GLU A 623 -36.63 6.07 8.78
C GLU A 623 -36.22 5.61 10.19
N PRO A 624 -36.92 6.10 11.22
CA PRO A 624 -36.74 5.65 12.59
C PRO A 624 -37.00 4.14 12.75
N GLN A 625 -36.16 3.50 13.56
CA GLN A 625 -36.29 2.08 13.87
C GLN A 625 -36.33 1.85 15.38
N SER A 626 -37.38 1.16 15.85
CA SER A 626 -37.47 0.71 17.24
C SER A 626 -36.79 -0.65 17.40
N PHE A 627 -35.93 -0.77 18.40
CA PHE A 627 -35.30 -2.03 18.79
C PHE A 627 -35.78 -2.46 20.16
N TYR A 628 -36.34 -3.68 20.24
CA TYR A 628 -36.62 -4.34 21.50
C TYR A 628 -35.39 -5.13 21.92
N LEU A 629 -34.83 -4.76 23.08
CA LEU A 629 -33.54 -5.28 23.51
C LEU A 629 -33.70 -6.68 24.15
N PRO A 630 -32.74 -7.60 23.98
CA PRO A 630 -32.75 -8.89 24.66
C PRO A 630 -32.75 -8.70 26.18
N LYS A 631 -33.15 -9.73 26.93
CA LYS A 631 -33.16 -9.66 28.40
C LYS A 631 -31.79 -9.29 28.93
N GLY A 632 -31.73 -8.21 29.71
CA GLY A 632 -30.49 -7.68 30.28
C GLY A 632 -30.70 -6.29 30.89
N LYS A 633 -29.59 -5.71 31.34
CA LYS A 633 -29.54 -4.29 31.77
C LYS A 633 -28.62 -3.59 30.82
N TRP A 634 -29.18 -2.95 29.80
CA TRP A 634 -28.45 -2.30 28.74
C TRP A 634 -28.28 -0.81 29.01
N LYS A 635 -27.11 -0.24 28.70
CA LYS A 635 -26.77 1.17 28.77
C LYS A 635 -26.07 1.59 27.49
N LYS A 636 -26.32 2.80 27.00
CA LYS A 636 -25.56 3.38 25.89
C LYS A 636 -24.15 3.72 26.36
N ILE A 637 -23.14 3.31 25.61
CA ILE A 637 -21.72 3.54 25.96
C ILE A 637 -21.38 5.04 25.92
N ALA A 638 -22.03 5.82 25.06
CA ALA A 638 -21.77 7.23 24.87
C ALA A 638 -22.53 8.16 25.84
N GLU A 639 -23.42 7.64 26.69
CA GLU A 639 -24.22 8.46 27.59
C GLU A 639 -23.74 8.35 29.05
N THR A 640 -23.61 9.51 29.71
CA THR A 640 -23.21 9.61 31.12
C THR A 640 -24.32 9.25 32.12
N GLU A 641 -25.56 9.10 31.66
CA GLU A 641 -26.69 8.76 32.53
C GLU A 641 -26.84 7.24 32.73
N ASN A 642 -27.00 6.86 34.01
CA ASN A 642 -27.13 5.45 34.47
C ASN A 642 -28.51 4.83 34.19
N SER A 643 -29.26 5.23 33.17
CA SER A 643 -30.57 4.68 32.85
C SER A 643 -30.46 3.31 32.17
N VAL A 644 -31.14 2.32 32.75
CA VAL A 644 -31.31 1.00 32.12
C VAL A 644 -32.44 1.09 31.10
N ILE A 645 -32.14 0.74 29.83
CA ILE A 645 -33.11 0.75 28.75
C ILE A 645 -33.58 -0.67 28.39
N GLN A 646 -34.83 -0.82 28.02
CA GLN A 646 -35.41 -2.10 27.51
C GLN A 646 -35.82 -2.00 26.04
N GLN A 647 -35.96 -0.77 25.56
CA GLN A 647 -36.22 -0.41 24.17
C GLN A 647 -35.35 0.79 23.79
N CYS A 648 -34.84 0.80 22.59
CA CYS A 648 -34.09 1.90 22.06
C CYS A 648 -34.70 2.29 20.70
N ASP A 649 -35.16 3.55 20.60
CA ASP A 649 -35.60 4.12 19.34
C ASP A 649 -34.41 4.85 18.70
N VAL A 650 -34.10 4.43 17.49
CA VAL A 650 -33.02 4.98 16.69
C VAL A 650 -33.66 5.85 15.61
N SER A 651 -33.34 7.14 15.59
CA SER A 651 -34.04 8.16 14.81
C SER A 651 -33.63 8.26 13.33
N GLY A 652 -33.06 7.22 12.77
CA GLY A 652 -32.59 7.21 11.37
C GLY A 652 -31.35 6.34 11.21
N ILE A 653 -30.48 6.66 10.26
CA ILE A 653 -29.22 5.93 10.04
C ILE A 653 -28.40 5.95 11.33
N ALA A 654 -28.04 4.77 11.85
CA ALA A 654 -27.28 4.70 13.09
C ALA A 654 -26.51 3.39 13.26
N PHE A 655 -25.38 3.48 13.92
CA PHE A 655 -24.62 2.40 14.51
C PHE A 655 -24.45 2.73 16.01
N GLU A 656 -25.32 2.17 16.84
CA GLU A 656 -25.34 2.42 18.28
C GLU A 656 -24.76 1.22 19.04
N VAL A 657 -24.04 1.48 20.13
CA VAL A 657 -23.47 0.41 20.96
C VAL A 657 -23.96 0.54 22.40
N LEU A 658 -24.44 -0.59 22.92
CA LEU A 658 -24.92 -0.75 24.29
C LEU A 658 -24.03 -1.76 25.04
N GLU A 659 -23.86 -1.55 26.34
CA GLU A 659 -23.13 -2.45 27.25
C GLU A 659 -24.00 -2.87 28.45
#